data_9a56f8c52671ffe9ec6151fe3ae79255
#
_entry.id   9a56f8c52671ffe9ec6151fe3ae79255
#
_cell.length_a   1.000
_cell.length_b   1.000
_cell.length_c   1.000
_cell.angle_alpha   90.00
_cell.angle_beta   90.00
_cell.angle_gamma   90.00
#
_symmetry.space_group_name_H-M   'P 1'
#
loop_
_entity.id
_entity.type
_entity.pdbx_description
1 polymer ?
#
loop_
_entity_poly.entity_id
_entity_poly.type
_entity_poly.pdbx_seq_one_letter_code
_entity_poly.pdbx_strand_id
1 'polypeptide(L)'
;MNEVVIKPSLREQFLQGWAQCRVIFFSAPCGFGKSTAATALLSNHKTCVFSAEDPEFLHEPVPKNVDAIVIDSLPALKDPEDQQTLCAWIRENPELHFVILSRGVLPGWLMPFRFTGLLQLIEARDLLFDRDTVRVFLEKNGCTPTEAEINVIIHDSLGYPLALTALSRLMQNGQPYTPEIVGIVQQEIYHYFEDNIFNRFSMPLRRMLLDIAPFDTFDAELAQMISGDSHINELISIVRHDTTMLLNADAQKYRFWSFFQQFLMWKLRQVYTPQEQAAVYSRAGLYYELHEDYEHALECYSRCKDHRRVSEMLIRNAEQHPGVGHYYEMEKYYYAIPKEEILRSPSLMCGMSMLTSLCMDYEASEMWYSALQEYAAPLKKTDTAYKEVRGKLAYLDISLPQRSSKGIAENIGNYFKILTDKSLQTPTFSVTSMLPSLMNGGKDFCSWSKHDELLYKTIREPMEAILGKDGIGFADCALCESKFEKGEDNLPWLMTLVAQLPEIERHGTPDMTFAIIGLMARVQTKQGNAIMALSSLDSLRTEFEEDNKRFLPNIDAMRCRIWLRTGEMEKAEQWYRTSAPQITPRIRTMWRYQYITRAMVEIALGEENTALLTLASLIPFCERCGRVMDRIYIRILTAVCYQRQNNARWQEEWMQALDAAHEYRFVMPIAQFGAAVMPMLTFTGYKKDESFFSLLLQETRRQAVLYPNFLRPMPRLSEPLSPAEMQVLRLLCGNRSNQEIADILGVKVATVKTHVIHILQKLGVKRRGDAKEIAQKLHIIEF
;
A
#
# COMPACT_ATOMS: atom_id res chain seq x y z
N MET A 1 -32.65 17.51 -32.25
CA MET A 1 -32.44 16.97 -30.90
C MET A 1 -31.19 16.15 -30.96
N ASN A 2 -30.19 16.41 -30.13
CA ASN A 2 -28.98 15.57 -30.08
C ASN A 2 -29.40 14.14 -29.62
N GLU A 3 -28.99 13.15 -30.38
CA GLU A 3 -29.27 11.75 -30.08
C GLU A 3 -28.69 11.39 -28.70
N VAL A 4 -29.55 10.96 -27.77
CA VAL A 4 -29.15 10.60 -26.41
C VAL A 4 -28.18 9.42 -26.43
N VAL A 5 -27.07 9.52 -25.74
CA VAL A 5 -26.10 8.43 -25.60
C VAL A 5 -26.55 7.50 -24.48
N ILE A 6 -26.70 6.23 -24.78
CA ILE A 6 -27.06 5.16 -23.83
C ILE A 6 -25.97 4.10 -23.88
N LYS A 7 -25.53 3.69 -22.69
CA LYS A 7 -24.57 2.60 -22.54
C LYS A 7 -25.13 1.31 -23.20
N PRO A 8 -24.33 0.61 -24.02
CA PRO A 8 -24.81 -0.61 -24.71
C PRO A 8 -25.37 -1.67 -23.76
N SER A 9 -24.72 -1.92 -22.64
CA SER A 9 -25.17 -2.88 -21.63
C SER A 9 -26.50 -2.50 -20.98
N LEU A 10 -26.76 -1.20 -20.74
CA LEU A 10 -28.04 -0.71 -20.23
C LEU A 10 -29.16 -0.94 -21.25
N ARG A 11 -28.90 -0.71 -22.54
CA ARG A 11 -29.86 -0.97 -23.61
C ARG A 11 -30.22 -2.46 -23.67
N GLU A 12 -29.24 -3.33 -23.60
CA GLU A 12 -29.43 -4.78 -23.60
C GLU A 12 -30.23 -5.23 -22.38
N GLN A 13 -29.89 -4.77 -21.19
CA GLN A 13 -30.63 -5.09 -19.95
C GLN A 13 -32.08 -4.60 -20.00
N PHE A 14 -32.31 -3.42 -20.55
CA PHE A 14 -33.66 -2.87 -20.74
C PHE A 14 -34.49 -3.73 -21.72
N LEU A 15 -33.92 -4.13 -22.86
CA LEU A 15 -34.61 -4.95 -23.85
C LEU A 15 -34.92 -6.34 -23.30
N GLN A 16 -34.04 -6.94 -22.53
CA GLN A 16 -34.30 -8.21 -21.83
C GLN A 16 -35.44 -8.06 -20.84
N GLY A 17 -35.42 -7.00 -20.02
CA GLY A 17 -36.51 -6.69 -19.09
C GLY A 17 -37.81 -6.42 -19.79
N TRP A 18 -37.79 -5.71 -20.92
CA TRP A 18 -38.99 -5.45 -21.74
C TRP A 18 -39.61 -6.74 -22.27
N ALA A 19 -38.80 -7.69 -22.68
CA ALA A 19 -39.30 -8.97 -23.22
C ALA A 19 -39.85 -9.93 -22.15
N GLN A 20 -39.37 -9.84 -20.92
CA GLN A 20 -39.60 -10.83 -19.86
C GLN A 20 -40.44 -10.31 -18.69
N CYS A 21 -40.40 -9.02 -18.43
CA CYS A 21 -40.99 -8.39 -17.24
C CYS A 21 -42.06 -7.37 -17.63
N ARG A 22 -42.99 -7.13 -16.72
CA ARG A 22 -44.00 -6.06 -16.87
C ARG A 22 -43.56 -4.74 -16.27
N VAL A 23 -42.68 -4.81 -15.29
CA VAL A 23 -42.19 -3.63 -14.57
C VAL A 23 -40.71 -3.50 -14.78
N ILE A 24 -40.27 -2.33 -15.23
CA ILE A 24 -38.87 -1.95 -15.26
C ILE A 24 -38.70 -0.82 -14.25
N PHE A 25 -37.92 -1.09 -13.20
CA PHE A 25 -37.72 -0.18 -12.10
C PHE A 25 -36.30 0.43 -12.13
N PHE A 26 -36.21 1.74 -12.30
CA PHE A 26 -34.94 2.47 -12.22
C PHE A 26 -34.73 2.99 -10.80
N SER A 27 -33.69 2.51 -10.14
CA SER A 27 -33.28 2.94 -8.80
C SER A 27 -31.91 3.62 -8.86
N ALA A 28 -31.88 4.94 -8.88
CA ALA A 28 -30.62 5.68 -8.87
C ALA A 28 -30.82 7.11 -8.31
N PRO A 29 -29.77 7.73 -7.76
CA PRO A 29 -29.83 9.12 -7.28
C PRO A 29 -30.24 10.11 -8.38
N CYS A 30 -30.49 11.35 -8.01
CA CYS A 30 -30.72 12.42 -8.99
C CYS A 30 -29.47 12.67 -9.85
N GLY A 31 -29.66 13.13 -11.09
CA GLY A 31 -28.56 13.39 -12.02
C GLY A 31 -27.95 12.16 -12.73
N PHE A 32 -28.44 10.95 -12.46
CA PHE A 32 -27.99 9.71 -13.15
C PHE A 32 -28.63 9.51 -14.53
N GLY A 33 -29.48 10.42 -14.98
CA GLY A 33 -30.06 10.35 -16.31
C GLY A 33 -31.21 9.36 -16.47
N LYS A 34 -31.88 8.92 -15.38
CA LYS A 34 -33.01 7.95 -15.43
C LYS A 34 -34.08 8.34 -16.43
N SER A 35 -34.66 9.54 -16.30
CA SER A 35 -35.75 10.02 -17.16
C SER A 35 -35.27 10.16 -18.61
N THR A 36 -34.04 10.63 -18.83
CA THR A 36 -33.42 10.75 -20.15
C THR A 36 -33.23 9.38 -20.80
N ALA A 37 -32.71 8.41 -20.03
CA ALA A 37 -32.52 7.03 -20.50
C ALA A 37 -33.85 6.35 -20.80
N ALA A 38 -34.84 6.46 -19.90
CA ALA A 38 -36.16 5.89 -20.11
C ALA A 38 -36.84 6.47 -21.36
N THR A 39 -36.84 7.79 -21.56
CA THR A 39 -37.38 8.46 -22.72
C THR A 39 -36.72 7.98 -24.03
N ALA A 40 -35.38 7.85 -24.02
CA ALA A 40 -34.67 7.41 -25.21
C ALA A 40 -34.87 5.91 -25.51
N LEU A 41 -34.95 5.06 -24.49
CA LEU A 41 -35.21 3.62 -24.64
C LEU A 41 -36.64 3.34 -25.11
N LEU A 42 -37.58 4.19 -24.73
CA LEU A 42 -39.01 4.11 -25.10
C LEU A 42 -39.38 4.90 -26.37
N SER A 43 -38.43 5.45 -27.10
CA SER A 43 -38.66 6.34 -28.26
C SER A 43 -39.54 5.72 -29.37
N ASN A 44 -39.58 4.39 -29.48
CA ASN A 44 -40.36 3.64 -30.47
C ASN A 44 -41.69 3.13 -29.92
N HIS A 45 -42.04 3.47 -28.67
CA HIS A 45 -43.25 3.00 -28.00
C HIS A 45 -44.17 4.19 -27.68
N LYS A 46 -45.47 3.93 -27.68
CA LYS A 46 -46.46 4.91 -27.24
C LYS A 46 -46.51 4.92 -25.72
N THR A 47 -46.14 6.03 -25.11
CA THR A 47 -46.02 6.14 -23.64
C THR A 47 -46.95 7.23 -23.08
N CYS A 48 -47.50 6.96 -21.89
CA CYS A 48 -48.11 7.96 -21.03
C CYS A 48 -47.19 8.17 -19.82
N VAL A 49 -46.92 9.42 -19.44
CA VAL A 49 -46.00 9.79 -18.35
C VAL A 49 -46.77 10.46 -17.23
N PHE A 50 -46.67 9.94 -16.03
CA PHE A 50 -47.26 10.50 -14.81
C PHE A 50 -46.18 10.80 -13.79
N SER A 51 -46.47 11.75 -12.90
CA SER A 51 -45.63 12.07 -11.74
C SER A 51 -46.31 11.57 -10.48
N ALA A 52 -45.59 10.81 -9.66
CA ALA A 52 -46.07 10.40 -8.35
C ALA A 52 -46.17 11.58 -7.33
N GLU A 53 -45.70 12.76 -7.68
CA GLU A 53 -45.92 14.02 -6.91
C GLU A 53 -47.36 14.50 -7.01
N ASP A 54 -48.10 14.06 -8.03
CA ASP A 54 -49.55 14.31 -8.24
C ASP A 54 -50.27 12.97 -8.47
N PRO A 55 -50.68 12.28 -7.38
CA PRO A 55 -51.22 10.93 -7.46
C PRO A 55 -52.68 10.88 -8.00
N GLU A 56 -53.31 12.01 -8.29
CA GLU A 56 -54.69 12.05 -8.78
C GLU A 56 -54.91 11.17 -10.05
N PHE A 57 -53.86 10.99 -10.86
CA PHE A 57 -53.91 10.09 -12.01
C PHE A 57 -54.32 8.64 -11.69
N LEU A 58 -54.05 8.17 -10.47
CA LEU A 58 -54.42 6.82 -10.02
C LEU A 58 -55.93 6.64 -9.83
N HIS A 59 -56.69 7.72 -9.72
CA HIS A 59 -58.14 7.74 -9.60
C HIS A 59 -58.83 7.84 -10.96
N GLU A 60 -58.03 8.02 -12.04
CA GLU A 60 -58.53 8.00 -13.41
C GLU A 60 -58.45 6.59 -14.04
N PRO A 61 -59.23 6.32 -15.10
CA PRO A 61 -59.11 5.04 -15.81
C PRO A 61 -57.71 4.84 -16.41
N VAL A 62 -57.18 3.61 -16.37
CA VAL A 62 -55.89 3.28 -17.00
C VAL A 62 -55.90 3.70 -18.48
N PRO A 63 -54.87 4.44 -18.95
CA PRO A 63 -54.75 4.92 -20.31
C PRO A 63 -54.87 3.75 -21.33
N LYS A 64 -55.71 3.90 -22.34
CA LYS A 64 -55.89 2.91 -23.43
C LYS A 64 -55.04 3.33 -24.64
N ASN A 65 -54.60 2.38 -25.43
CA ASN A 65 -53.79 2.58 -26.66
C ASN A 65 -52.35 3.11 -26.39
N VAL A 66 -51.74 2.75 -25.27
CA VAL A 66 -50.33 2.97 -24.96
C VAL A 66 -49.63 1.63 -24.77
N ASP A 67 -48.34 1.59 -25.06
CA ASP A 67 -47.50 0.40 -24.87
C ASP A 67 -46.89 0.38 -23.45
N ALA A 68 -46.66 1.56 -22.87
CA ALA A 68 -46.11 1.70 -21.52
C ALA A 68 -46.63 2.93 -20.75
N ILE A 69 -46.70 2.76 -19.45
CA ILE A 69 -46.91 3.84 -18.47
C ILE A 69 -45.61 4.13 -17.75
N VAL A 70 -45.16 5.37 -17.81
CA VAL A 70 -43.97 5.84 -17.10
C VAL A 70 -44.41 6.59 -15.86
N ILE A 71 -43.92 6.18 -14.68
CA ILE A 71 -44.21 6.83 -13.40
C ILE A 71 -42.89 7.40 -12.84
N ASP A 72 -42.77 8.71 -12.80
CA ASP A 72 -41.60 9.40 -12.23
C ASP A 72 -41.82 9.79 -10.77
N SER A 73 -40.71 10.02 -10.05
CA SER A 73 -40.71 10.50 -8.65
C SER A 73 -41.41 9.56 -7.65
N LEU A 74 -41.31 8.25 -7.82
CA LEU A 74 -42.02 7.25 -7.00
C LEU A 74 -41.94 7.49 -5.48
N PRO A 75 -40.83 7.96 -4.86
CA PRO A 75 -40.79 8.21 -3.40
C PRO A 75 -41.82 9.21 -2.89
N ALA A 76 -42.46 9.98 -3.77
CA ALA A 76 -43.54 10.88 -3.38
C ALA A 76 -44.86 10.13 -3.12
N LEU A 77 -45.03 8.91 -3.64
CA LEU A 77 -46.23 8.08 -3.45
C LEU A 77 -46.20 7.42 -2.05
N LYS A 78 -46.68 8.14 -1.04
CA LYS A 78 -46.61 7.71 0.37
C LYS A 78 -47.90 7.06 0.87
N ASP A 79 -49.05 7.35 0.24
CA ASP A 79 -50.31 6.83 0.65
C ASP A 79 -50.41 5.32 0.33
N PRO A 80 -50.74 4.46 1.33
CA PRO A 80 -50.94 3.03 1.08
C PRO A 80 -52.05 2.69 0.11
N GLU A 81 -53.14 3.50 0.02
CA GLU A 81 -54.22 3.29 -0.92
C GLU A 81 -53.77 3.52 -2.35
N ASP A 82 -52.99 4.56 -2.60
CA ASP A 82 -52.41 4.85 -3.90
C ASP A 82 -51.41 3.75 -4.32
N GLN A 83 -50.58 3.27 -3.37
CA GLN A 83 -49.67 2.14 -3.60
C GLN A 83 -50.39 0.86 -3.99
N GLN A 84 -51.54 0.55 -3.34
CA GLN A 84 -52.38 -0.59 -3.68
C GLN A 84 -53.02 -0.43 -5.04
N THR A 85 -53.49 0.78 -5.36
CA THR A 85 -54.06 1.10 -6.66
C THR A 85 -53.04 0.92 -7.78
N LEU A 86 -51.82 1.37 -7.60
CA LEU A 86 -50.75 1.13 -8.59
C LEU A 86 -50.43 -0.37 -8.73
N CYS A 87 -50.42 -1.11 -7.62
CA CYS A 87 -50.25 -2.57 -7.68
C CYS A 87 -51.40 -3.26 -8.43
N ALA A 88 -52.64 -2.78 -8.27
CA ALA A 88 -53.79 -3.28 -9.02
C ALA A 88 -53.64 -2.98 -10.52
N TRP A 89 -53.26 -1.75 -10.91
CA TRP A 89 -52.98 -1.40 -12.29
C TRP A 89 -52.00 -2.37 -12.96
N ILE A 90 -50.87 -2.67 -12.28
CA ILE A 90 -49.86 -3.60 -12.80
C ILE A 90 -50.39 -5.01 -12.96
N ARG A 91 -51.26 -5.48 -12.05
CA ARG A 91 -51.83 -6.85 -12.10
C ARG A 91 -52.90 -7.00 -13.14
N GLU A 92 -53.82 -6.00 -13.25
CA GLU A 92 -55.02 -6.06 -14.06
C GLU A 92 -54.78 -5.72 -15.53
N ASN A 93 -53.64 -5.14 -15.87
CA ASN A 93 -53.30 -4.76 -17.25
C ASN A 93 -52.07 -5.55 -17.75
N PRO A 94 -52.20 -6.84 -18.07
CA PRO A 94 -51.07 -7.67 -18.45
C PRO A 94 -50.42 -7.30 -19.77
N GLU A 95 -51.06 -6.50 -20.61
CA GLU A 95 -50.57 -6.05 -21.92
C GLU A 95 -49.75 -4.76 -21.82
N LEU A 96 -49.72 -4.10 -20.62
CA LEU A 96 -49.01 -2.85 -20.42
C LEU A 96 -47.67 -3.06 -19.70
N HIS A 97 -46.66 -2.32 -20.12
CA HIS A 97 -45.41 -2.18 -19.37
C HIS A 97 -45.48 -0.98 -18.45
N PHE A 98 -44.87 -1.12 -17.27
CA PHE A 98 -44.72 -0.04 -16.30
C PHE A 98 -43.25 0.26 -16.14
N VAL A 99 -42.84 1.51 -16.46
CA VAL A 99 -41.48 1.97 -16.25
C VAL A 99 -41.48 2.96 -15.09
N ILE A 100 -40.93 2.55 -13.98
CA ILE A 100 -40.96 3.33 -12.72
C ILE A 100 -39.61 3.93 -12.46
N LEU A 101 -39.59 5.25 -12.28
CA LEU A 101 -38.34 5.99 -11.97
C LEU A 101 -38.33 6.39 -10.51
N SER A 102 -37.32 5.95 -9.78
CA SER A 102 -37.16 6.23 -8.36
C SER A 102 -35.79 6.80 -8.05
N ARG A 103 -35.77 7.78 -7.13
CA ARG A 103 -34.51 8.24 -6.50
C ARG A 103 -34.11 7.36 -5.32
N GLY A 104 -35.06 6.60 -4.77
CA GLY A 104 -34.89 5.69 -3.66
C GLY A 104 -34.74 4.23 -4.09
N VAL A 105 -34.59 3.35 -3.10
CA VAL A 105 -34.52 1.90 -3.31
C VAL A 105 -35.89 1.33 -3.69
N LEU A 106 -35.89 0.10 -4.21
CA LEU A 106 -37.13 -0.63 -4.51
C LEU A 106 -37.95 -0.82 -3.21
N PRO A 107 -39.18 -0.28 -3.12
CA PRO A 107 -39.97 -0.36 -1.90
C PRO A 107 -40.53 -1.77 -1.67
N GLY A 108 -40.76 -2.10 -0.39
CA GLY A 108 -41.25 -3.43 0.02
C GLY A 108 -42.56 -3.87 -0.64
N TRP A 109 -43.47 -2.94 -0.92
CA TRP A 109 -44.75 -3.25 -1.57
C TRP A 109 -44.65 -3.62 -3.06
N LEU A 110 -43.50 -3.32 -3.74
CA LEU A 110 -43.20 -3.80 -5.10
C LEU A 110 -42.36 -5.10 -5.11
N MET A 111 -41.81 -5.52 -3.96
CA MET A 111 -41.01 -6.75 -3.89
C MET A 111 -41.73 -8.03 -4.40
N PRO A 112 -43.05 -8.21 -4.21
CA PRO A 112 -43.73 -9.35 -4.78
C PRO A 112 -43.60 -9.51 -6.31
N PHE A 113 -43.55 -8.39 -7.04
CA PHE A 113 -43.32 -8.42 -8.49
C PHE A 113 -41.88 -8.82 -8.85
N ARG A 114 -40.89 -8.50 -8.01
CA ARG A 114 -39.51 -8.96 -8.19
C ARG A 114 -39.37 -10.46 -7.94
N PHE A 115 -39.97 -10.96 -6.85
CA PHE A 115 -39.92 -12.39 -6.52
C PHE A 115 -40.65 -13.28 -7.52
N THR A 116 -41.68 -12.76 -8.18
CA THR A 116 -42.39 -13.49 -9.23
C THR A 116 -41.79 -13.35 -10.64
N GLY A 117 -40.63 -12.65 -10.76
CA GLY A 117 -39.96 -12.44 -12.04
C GLY A 117 -40.63 -11.41 -12.95
N LEU A 118 -41.60 -10.66 -12.45
CA LEU A 118 -42.34 -9.65 -13.22
C LEU A 118 -41.66 -8.26 -13.19
N LEU A 119 -40.62 -8.06 -12.38
CA LEU A 119 -39.93 -6.78 -12.23
C LEU A 119 -38.43 -6.93 -12.48
N GLN A 120 -37.94 -6.14 -13.45
CA GLN A 120 -36.53 -5.92 -13.73
C GLN A 120 -36.04 -4.66 -12.97
N LEU A 121 -34.97 -4.79 -12.20
CA LEU A 121 -34.33 -3.66 -11.50
C LEU A 121 -33.12 -3.18 -12.30
N ILE A 122 -33.06 -1.87 -12.54
CA ILE A 122 -31.92 -1.15 -13.10
C ILE A 122 -31.37 -0.22 -12.00
N GLU A 123 -30.13 -0.43 -11.62
CA GLU A 123 -29.50 0.28 -10.51
C GLU A 123 -28.58 1.42 -10.98
N ALA A 124 -28.15 2.25 -10.04
CA ALA A 124 -27.26 3.39 -10.30
C ALA A 124 -25.99 3.00 -11.09
N ARG A 125 -25.38 1.85 -10.79
CA ARG A 125 -24.19 1.33 -11.48
C ARG A 125 -24.41 1.06 -12.97
N ASP A 126 -25.63 0.71 -13.36
CA ASP A 126 -25.98 0.41 -14.75
C ASP A 126 -26.09 1.70 -15.57
N LEU A 127 -26.36 2.82 -14.91
CA LEU A 127 -26.49 4.16 -15.51
C LEU A 127 -25.17 4.93 -15.57
N LEU A 128 -24.14 4.52 -14.83
CA LEU A 128 -22.83 5.17 -14.91
C LEU A 128 -22.17 4.87 -16.26
N PHE A 129 -21.60 5.88 -16.88
CA PHE A 129 -20.90 5.76 -18.16
C PHE A 129 -19.54 5.10 -17.96
N ASP A 130 -19.26 4.07 -18.76
CA ASP A 130 -17.93 3.49 -18.90
C ASP A 130 -17.08 4.36 -19.86
N ARG A 131 -15.80 3.96 -20.01
CA ARG A 131 -14.81 4.70 -20.80
C ARG A 131 -15.28 4.96 -22.23
N ASP A 132 -15.83 3.95 -22.89
CA ASP A 132 -16.24 4.05 -24.30
C ASP A 132 -17.49 4.91 -24.43
N THR A 133 -18.43 4.79 -23.50
CA THR A 133 -19.61 5.63 -23.44
C THR A 133 -19.25 7.11 -23.16
N VAL A 134 -18.29 7.38 -22.26
CA VAL A 134 -17.80 8.74 -22.00
C VAL A 134 -17.19 9.34 -23.25
N ARG A 135 -16.34 8.60 -23.99
CA ARG A 135 -15.77 9.05 -25.26
C ARG A 135 -16.86 9.45 -26.24
N VAL A 136 -17.79 8.54 -26.52
CA VAL A 136 -18.90 8.77 -27.47
C VAL A 136 -19.76 9.95 -27.02
N PHE A 137 -20.00 10.09 -25.72
CA PHE A 137 -20.78 11.21 -25.17
C PHE A 137 -20.10 12.55 -25.39
N LEU A 138 -18.80 12.66 -25.11
CA LEU A 138 -18.02 13.88 -25.28
C LEU A 138 -17.91 14.27 -26.76
N GLU A 139 -17.62 13.31 -27.64
CA GLU A 139 -17.53 13.51 -29.11
C GLU A 139 -18.87 14.02 -29.70
N LYS A 140 -19.99 13.38 -29.30
CA LYS A 140 -21.33 13.83 -29.72
C LYS A 140 -21.69 15.24 -29.24
N ASN A 141 -21.09 15.69 -28.13
CA ASN A 141 -21.28 17.05 -27.62
C ASN A 141 -20.24 18.06 -28.14
N GLY A 142 -19.46 17.69 -29.15
CA GLY A 142 -18.48 18.58 -29.79
C GLY A 142 -17.17 18.75 -29.04
N CYS A 143 -16.85 17.87 -28.11
CA CYS A 143 -15.57 17.83 -27.41
C CYS A 143 -14.64 16.83 -28.10
N THR A 144 -13.33 17.11 -28.12
CA THR A 144 -12.31 16.26 -28.74
C THR A 144 -11.20 15.92 -27.71
N PRO A 145 -11.53 15.16 -26.62
CA PRO A 145 -10.54 14.84 -25.61
C PRO A 145 -9.51 13.84 -26.12
N THR A 146 -8.29 13.98 -25.63
CA THR A 146 -7.22 12.98 -25.83
C THR A 146 -7.50 11.72 -24.98
N GLU A 147 -6.86 10.60 -25.32
CA GLU A 147 -6.96 9.36 -24.54
C GLU A 147 -6.52 9.54 -23.07
N ALA A 148 -5.51 10.39 -22.85
CA ALA A 148 -5.06 10.73 -21.49
C ALA A 148 -6.14 11.52 -20.72
N GLU A 149 -6.76 12.49 -21.35
CA GLU A 149 -7.84 13.28 -20.73
C GLU A 149 -9.07 12.42 -20.44
N ILE A 150 -9.44 11.47 -21.31
CA ILE A 150 -10.55 10.55 -21.06
C ILE A 150 -10.32 9.75 -19.77
N ASN A 151 -9.09 9.25 -19.53
CA ASN A 151 -8.78 8.51 -18.31
C ASN A 151 -8.93 9.39 -17.05
N VAL A 152 -8.50 10.64 -17.11
CA VAL A 152 -8.64 11.59 -16.00
C VAL A 152 -10.11 11.98 -15.80
N ILE A 153 -10.85 12.28 -16.87
CA ILE A 153 -12.28 12.59 -16.81
C ILE A 153 -13.09 11.46 -16.18
N ILE A 154 -12.80 10.21 -16.52
CA ILE A 154 -13.46 9.06 -15.90
C ILE A 154 -13.14 8.95 -14.41
N HIS A 155 -11.86 9.12 -14.06
CA HIS A 155 -11.44 9.11 -12.67
C HIS A 155 -12.17 10.19 -11.85
N ASP A 156 -12.24 11.40 -12.37
CA ASP A 156 -12.81 12.55 -11.66
C ASP A 156 -14.34 12.57 -11.67
N SER A 157 -14.96 12.11 -12.77
CA SER A 157 -16.43 12.06 -12.90
C SER A 157 -17.05 10.76 -12.38
N LEU A 158 -16.27 9.71 -12.20
CA LEU A 158 -16.75 8.35 -11.91
C LEU A 158 -17.84 7.86 -12.89
N GLY A 159 -17.87 8.40 -14.10
CA GLY A 159 -18.90 8.14 -15.10
C GLY A 159 -20.28 8.75 -14.80
N TYR A 160 -20.37 9.72 -13.89
CA TYR A 160 -21.63 10.36 -13.47
C TYR A 160 -22.21 11.25 -14.57
N PRO A 161 -23.42 10.92 -15.10
CA PRO A 161 -23.96 11.62 -16.27
C PRO A 161 -24.13 13.13 -16.08
N LEU A 162 -24.55 13.60 -14.90
CA LEU A 162 -24.70 15.03 -14.63
C LEU A 162 -23.36 15.75 -14.68
N ALA A 163 -22.31 15.16 -14.08
CA ALA A 163 -20.96 15.73 -14.12
C ALA A 163 -20.42 15.80 -15.55
N LEU A 164 -20.61 14.74 -16.33
CA LEU A 164 -20.21 14.68 -17.73
C LEU A 164 -20.97 15.68 -18.60
N THR A 165 -22.25 15.90 -18.31
CA THR A 165 -23.05 16.93 -19.00
C THR A 165 -22.54 18.35 -18.72
N ALA A 166 -22.22 18.65 -17.45
CA ALA A 166 -21.64 19.93 -17.08
C ALA A 166 -20.25 20.11 -17.69
N LEU A 167 -19.40 19.07 -17.63
CA LEU A 167 -18.07 19.05 -18.26
C LEU A 167 -18.14 19.29 -19.77
N SER A 168 -19.01 18.55 -20.48
CA SER A 168 -19.12 18.67 -21.94
C SER A 168 -19.51 20.10 -22.37
N ARG A 169 -20.37 20.74 -21.59
CA ARG A 169 -20.79 22.13 -21.84
C ARG A 169 -19.63 23.12 -21.71
N LEU A 170 -18.76 22.93 -20.70
CA LEU A 170 -17.59 23.79 -20.47
C LEU A 170 -16.43 23.48 -21.43
N MET A 171 -16.33 22.25 -21.92
CA MET A 171 -15.29 21.83 -22.87
C MET A 171 -15.69 22.06 -24.33
N GLN A 172 -16.90 22.54 -24.62
CA GLN A 172 -17.31 22.92 -25.97
C GLN A 172 -16.34 23.96 -26.55
N ASN A 173 -16.13 23.92 -27.86
CA ASN A 173 -15.22 24.81 -28.59
C ASN A 173 -13.71 24.52 -28.37
N GLY A 174 -13.35 23.27 -27.99
CA GLY A 174 -11.95 22.80 -27.91
C GLY A 174 -11.19 23.32 -26.69
N GLN A 175 -11.90 23.72 -25.63
CA GLN A 175 -11.23 24.00 -24.36
C GLN A 175 -10.66 22.71 -23.76
N PRO A 176 -9.38 22.70 -23.32
CA PRO A 176 -8.78 21.53 -22.70
C PRO A 176 -9.36 21.26 -21.32
N TYR A 177 -9.30 20.00 -20.89
CA TYR A 177 -9.67 19.62 -19.53
C TYR A 177 -8.66 20.17 -18.53
N THR A 178 -9.09 21.02 -17.60
CA THR A 178 -8.23 21.68 -16.60
C THR A 178 -8.81 21.54 -15.19
N PRO A 179 -7.98 21.66 -14.13
CA PRO A 179 -8.46 21.65 -12.74
C PRO A 179 -9.49 22.74 -12.44
N GLU A 180 -9.42 23.90 -13.12
CA GLU A 180 -10.39 25.00 -12.97
C GLU A 180 -11.77 24.59 -13.46
N ILE A 181 -11.86 23.90 -14.61
CA ILE A 181 -13.12 23.37 -15.14
C ILE A 181 -13.71 22.36 -14.17
N VAL A 182 -12.91 21.48 -13.60
CA VAL A 182 -13.35 20.51 -12.57
C VAL A 182 -13.96 21.23 -11.37
N GLY A 183 -13.29 22.28 -10.87
CA GLY A 183 -13.78 23.08 -9.76
C GLY A 183 -15.14 23.75 -10.04
N ILE A 184 -15.35 24.29 -11.24
CA ILE A 184 -16.63 24.89 -11.66
C ILE A 184 -17.74 23.81 -11.70
N VAL A 185 -17.47 22.66 -12.30
CA VAL A 185 -18.42 21.54 -12.37
C VAL A 185 -18.80 21.05 -10.97
N GLN A 186 -17.83 20.91 -10.07
CA GLN A 186 -18.10 20.52 -8.69
C GLN A 186 -19.02 21.51 -7.99
N GLN A 187 -18.82 22.83 -8.15
CA GLN A 187 -19.69 23.84 -7.57
C GLN A 187 -21.12 23.77 -8.14
N GLU A 188 -21.27 23.61 -9.46
CA GLU A 188 -22.60 23.45 -10.08
C GLU A 188 -23.34 22.20 -9.52
N ILE A 189 -22.64 21.10 -9.35
CA ILE A 189 -23.21 19.87 -8.77
C ILE A 189 -23.58 20.08 -7.30
N TYR A 190 -22.77 20.81 -6.53
CA TYR A 190 -23.04 21.09 -5.12
C TYR A 190 -24.28 21.95 -4.95
N HIS A 191 -24.46 23.01 -5.76
CA HIS A 191 -25.69 23.79 -5.77
C HIS A 191 -26.91 22.96 -6.19
N TYR A 192 -26.72 22.07 -7.18
CA TYR A 192 -27.78 21.15 -7.57
C TYR A 192 -28.20 20.21 -6.44
N PHE A 193 -27.24 19.64 -5.68
CA PHE A 193 -27.54 18.80 -4.52
C PHE A 193 -28.16 19.57 -3.37
N GLU A 194 -27.72 20.81 -3.15
CA GLU A 194 -28.29 21.67 -2.12
C GLU A 194 -29.78 21.91 -2.35
N ASP A 195 -30.16 22.34 -3.57
CA ASP A 195 -31.53 22.72 -3.90
C ASP A 195 -32.47 21.50 -4.07
N ASN A 196 -31.97 20.42 -4.67
CA ASN A 196 -32.81 19.30 -5.08
C ASN A 196 -32.86 18.16 -4.07
N ILE A 197 -31.91 18.11 -3.09
CA ILE A 197 -31.83 17.04 -2.11
C ILE A 197 -31.79 17.61 -0.69
N PHE A 198 -30.71 18.31 -0.36
CA PHE A 198 -30.39 18.68 1.02
C PHE A 198 -31.44 19.61 1.63
N ASN A 199 -31.89 20.63 0.90
CA ASN A 199 -32.88 21.58 1.37
C ASN A 199 -34.31 20.98 1.51
N ARG A 200 -34.56 19.81 0.95
CA ARG A 200 -35.83 19.08 1.11
C ARG A 200 -35.90 18.25 2.40
N PHE A 201 -34.77 17.97 3.05
CA PHE A 201 -34.70 17.23 4.29
C PHE A 201 -35.06 18.11 5.51
N SER A 202 -35.59 17.45 6.56
CA SER A 202 -35.82 18.08 7.86
C SER A 202 -34.51 18.56 8.51
N MET A 203 -34.58 19.51 9.41
CA MET A 203 -33.38 20.03 10.10
C MET A 203 -32.62 18.95 10.88
N PRO A 204 -33.27 18.00 11.62
CA PRO A 204 -32.55 16.91 12.27
C PRO A 204 -31.78 16.04 11.26
N LEU A 205 -32.42 15.72 10.11
CA LEU A 205 -31.79 14.91 9.08
C LEU A 205 -30.60 15.62 8.43
N ARG A 206 -30.73 16.93 8.11
CA ARG A 206 -29.60 17.73 7.59
C ARG A 206 -28.43 17.74 8.56
N ARG A 207 -28.70 17.89 9.86
CA ARG A 207 -27.67 17.89 10.89
C ARG A 207 -26.98 16.53 10.97
N MET A 208 -27.72 15.44 11.02
CA MET A 208 -27.17 14.08 11.00
C MET A 208 -26.25 13.87 9.78
N LEU A 209 -26.68 14.27 8.58
CA LEU A 209 -25.89 14.12 7.35
C LEU A 209 -24.58 14.90 7.42
N LEU A 210 -24.58 16.09 8.00
CA LEU A 210 -23.37 16.91 8.18
C LEU A 210 -22.46 16.29 9.26
N ASP A 211 -23.03 15.84 10.37
CA ASP A 211 -22.28 15.23 11.48
C ASP A 211 -21.50 13.99 11.05
N ILE A 212 -22.08 13.15 10.18
CA ILE A 212 -21.45 11.90 9.71
C ILE A 212 -20.66 12.05 8.40
N ALA A 213 -20.76 13.17 7.71
CA ALA A 213 -20.06 13.42 6.44
C ALA A 213 -18.53 13.20 6.46
N PRO A 214 -17.80 13.49 7.59
CA PRO A 214 -16.36 13.32 7.67
C PRO A 214 -15.87 11.86 7.65
N PHE A 215 -16.76 10.87 7.79
CA PHE A 215 -16.39 9.47 7.94
C PHE A 215 -16.67 8.68 6.66
N ASP A 216 -15.70 7.89 6.22
CA ASP A 216 -15.81 7.11 4.98
C ASP A 216 -16.88 6.01 5.11
N THR A 217 -16.98 5.41 6.29
CA THR A 217 -18.02 4.46 6.65
C THR A 217 -18.53 4.75 8.06
N PHE A 218 -19.79 4.47 8.31
CA PHE A 218 -20.41 4.63 9.62
C PHE A 218 -21.51 3.58 9.83
N ASP A 219 -21.79 3.29 11.06
CA ASP A 219 -22.96 2.52 11.49
C ASP A 219 -23.95 3.42 12.26
N ALA A 220 -25.04 2.85 12.68
CA ALA A 220 -26.06 3.59 13.42
C ALA A 220 -25.56 4.06 14.81
N GLU A 221 -24.66 3.29 15.44
CA GLU A 221 -24.12 3.61 16.75
C GLU A 221 -23.18 4.82 16.69
N LEU A 222 -22.26 4.86 15.72
CA LEU A 222 -21.41 6.02 15.47
C LEU A 222 -22.26 7.27 15.16
N ALA A 223 -23.27 7.14 14.30
CA ALA A 223 -24.14 8.25 13.94
C ALA A 223 -24.93 8.76 15.15
N GLN A 224 -25.41 7.87 16.04
CA GLN A 224 -26.09 8.21 17.27
C GLN A 224 -25.16 8.93 18.26
N MET A 225 -23.95 8.41 18.43
CA MET A 225 -22.98 8.99 19.35
C MET A 225 -22.54 10.39 18.95
N ILE A 226 -22.39 10.61 17.62
CA ILE A 226 -22.00 11.92 17.10
C ILE A 226 -23.16 12.93 17.17
N SER A 227 -24.36 12.54 16.73
CA SER A 227 -25.50 13.46 16.64
C SER A 227 -26.20 13.64 18.00
N GLY A 228 -26.15 12.63 18.86
CA GLY A 228 -26.93 12.59 20.10
C GLY A 228 -28.43 12.33 19.90
N ASP A 229 -28.84 11.94 18.68
CA ASP A 229 -30.26 11.72 18.35
C ASP A 229 -30.63 10.23 18.53
N SER A 230 -31.67 9.95 19.31
CA SER A 230 -32.18 8.60 19.55
C SER A 230 -32.92 8.00 18.34
N HIS A 231 -33.34 8.81 17.36
CA HIS A 231 -34.11 8.41 16.18
C HIS A 231 -33.23 8.15 14.94
N ILE A 232 -31.96 7.91 15.15
CA ILE A 232 -30.97 7.76 14.07
C ILE A 232 -31.38 6.71 13.03
N ASN A 233 -31.91 5.57 13.46
CA ASN A 233 -32.33 4.50 12.55
C ASN A 233 -33.47 4.94 11.64
N GLU A 234 -34.38 5.76 12.13
CA GLU A 234 -35.47 6.35 11.32
C GLU A 234 -34.90 7.33 10.29
N LEU A 235 -33.96 8.19 10.70
CA LEU A 235 -33.31 9.15 9.82
C LEU A 235 -32.51 8.46 8.71
N ILE A 236 -31.74 7.40 9.05
CA ILE A 236 -31.03 6.58 8.07
C ILE A 236 -32.02 5.92 7.09
N SER A 237 -33.15 5.38 7.60
CA SER A 237 -34.19 4.77 6.79
C SER A 237 -34.77 5.75 5.79
N ILE A 238 -35.06 7.00 6.20
CA ILE A 238 -35.55 8.07 5.32
C ILE A 238 -34.57 8.35 4.19
N VAL A 239 -33.26 8.50 4.50
CA VAL A 239 -32.24 8.75 3.47
C VAL A 239 -32.17 7.59 2.46
N ARG A 240 -32.24 6.36 2.93
CA ARG A 240 -32.22 5.16 2.06
C ARG A 240 -33.46 5.01 1.22
N HIS A 241 -34.63 5.32 1.77
CA HIS A 241 -35.90 5.21 1.09
C HIS A 241 -36.09 6.31 0.05
N ASP A 242 -35.79 7.55 0.40
CA ASP A 242 -36.06 8.71 -0.43
C ASP A 242 -34.91 9.01 -1.42
N THR A 243 -33.71 8.46 -1.17
CA THR A 243 -32.54 8.62 -2.06
C THR A 243 -31.69 7.35 -2.07
N THR A 244 -30.91 7.15 -3.13
CA THR A 244 -29.88 6.11 -3.20
C THR A 244 -28.47 6.68 -3.00
N MET A 245 -28.36 7.82 -2.28
CA MET A 245 -27.08 8.47 -1.95
C MET A 245 -26.34 7.77 -0.81
N LEU A 246 -27.03 6.90 -0.06
CA LEU A 246 -26.48 6.09 1.02
C LEU A 246 -26.40 4.63 0.57
N LEU A 247 -25.18 4.11 0.52
CA LEU A 247 -24.87 2.76 0.08
C LEU A 247 -24.54 1.87 1.28
N ASN A 248 -24.83 0.57 1.19
CA ASN A 248 -24.30 -0.40 2.15
C ASN A 248 -22.80 -0.61 1.84
N ALA A 249 -21.94 -0.42 2.84
CA ALA A 249 -20.54 -0.77 2.76
C ALA A 249 -20.33 -2.26 3.12
N ASP A 250 -21.04 -2.72 4.15
CA ASP A 250 -21.17 -4.13 4.55
C ASP A 250 -22.57 -4.38 5.18
N ALA A 251 -22.73 -5.47 5.95
CA ALA A 251 -24.02 -5.85 6.54
C ALA A 251 -24.57 -4.81 7.53
N GLN A 252 -23.74 -4.03 8.20
CA GLN A 252 -24.12 -3.08 9.26
C GLN A 252 -23.63 -1.67 9.02
N LYS A 253 -22.69 -1.45 8.07
CA LYS A 253 -22.10 -0.16 7.80
C LYS A 253 -22.60 0.47 6.51
N TYR A 254 -22.69 1.77 6.55
CA TYR A 254 -23.11 2.63 5.45
C TYR A 254 -21.96 3.51 4.98
N ARG A 255 -22.04 3.92 3.71
CA ARG A 255 -21.18 4.97 3.15
C ARG A 255 -21.98 5.84 2.21
N PHE A 256 -21.60 7.08 2.12
CA PHE A 256 -22.18 7.97 1.11
C PHE A 256 -21.60 7.67 -0.28
N TRP A 257 -22.40 7.95 -1.28
CA TRP A 257 -21.86 8.08 -2.63
C TRP A 257 -20.88 9.26 -2.68
N SER A 258 -19.71 9.06 -3.30
CA SER A 258 -18.55 9.97 -3.16
C SER A 258 -18.83 11.44 -3.46
N PHE A 259 -19.57 11.75 -4.55
CA PHE A 259 -19.93 13.13 -4.86
C PHE A 259 -20.83 13.77 -3.81
N PHE A 260 -21.75 12.99 -3.25
CA PHE A 260 -22.62 13.50 -2.21
C PHE A 260 -21.88 13.72 -0.91
N GLN A 261 -20.93 12.83 -0.57
CA GLN A 261 -20.04 13.03 0.60
C GLN A 261 -19.19 14.31 0.44
N GLN A 262 -18.60 14.53 -0.74
CA GLN A 262 -17.85 15.76 -1.02
C GLN A 262 -18.71 17.02 -0.89
N PHE A 263 -19.95 16.97 -1.37
CA PHE A 263 -20.93 18.04 -1.16
C PHE A 263 -21.21 18.27 0.33
N LEU A 264 -21.50 17.20 1.09
CA LEU A 264 -21.77 17.32 2.52
C LEU A 264 -20.55 17.89 3.28
N MET A 265 -19.34 17.49 2.92
CA MET A 265 -18.11 18.05 3.47
C MET A 265 -17.92 19.54 3.11
N TRP A 266 -18.25 19.93 1.91
CA TRP A 266 -18.25 21.34 1.50
C TRP A 266 -19.27 22.13 2.29
N LYS A 267 -20.49 21.60 2.46
CA LYS A 267 -21.57 22.24 3.22
C LYS A 267 -21.27 22.31 4.71
N LEU A 268 -20.68 21.27 5.29
CA LEU A 268 -20.25 21.25 6.69
C LEU A 268 -19.28 22.40 6.98
N ARG A 269 -18.32 22.67 6.10
CA ARG A 269 -17.36 23.77 6.26
C ARG A 269 -18.01 25.15 6.20
N GLN A 270 -19.17 25.29 5.55
CA GLN A 270 -19.92 26.54 5.49
C GLN A 270 -20.82 26.76 6.71
N VAL A 271 -21.40 25.67 7.22
CA VAL A 271 -22.43 25.72 8.28
C VAL A 271 -21.82 25.61 9.67
N TYR A 272 -20.79 24.74 9.86
CA TYR A 272 -20.21 24.48 11.17
C TYR A 272 -19.03 25.39 11.47
N THR A 273 -19.04 25.95 12.65
CA THR A 273 -17.87 26.61 13.23
C THR A 273 -16.74 25.61 13.48
N PRO A 274 -15.48 26.04 13.59
CA PRO A 274 -14.37 25.16 13.94
C PRO A 274 -14.59 24.40 15.26
N GLN A 275 -15.31 24.98 16.21
CA GLN A 275 -15.64 24.35 17.48
C GLN A 275 -16.66 23.23 17.34
N GLU A 276 -17.70 23.43 16.50
CA GLU A 276 -18.68 22.39 16.20
C GLU A 276 -18.05 21.23 15.43
N GLN A 277 -17.17 21.52 14.48
CA GLN A 277 -16.39 20.49 13.77
C GLN A 277 -15.51 19.69 14.75
N ALA A 278 -14.83 20.38 15.68
CA ALA A 278 -14.02 19.71 16.71
C ALA A 278 -14.89 18.82 17.61
N ALA A 279 -16.12 19.25 17.95
CA ALA A 279 -17.02 18.45 18.76
C ALA A 279 -17.47 17.15 18.04
N VAL A 280 -17.67 17.20 16.71
CA VAL A 280 -17.96 16.02 15.90
C VAL A 280 -16.82 15.00 16.00
N TYR A 281 -15.58 15.46 15.73
CA TYR A 281 -14.41 14.58 15.79
C TYR A 281 -14.12 14.06 17.22
N SER A 282 -14.35 14.88 18.24
CA SER A 282 -14.15 14.45 19.66
C SER A 282 -15.09 13.31 20.03
N ARG A 283 -16.37 13.37 19.64
CA ARG A 283 -17.37 12.31 19.89
C ARG A 283 -17.06 11.06 19.07
N ALA A 284 -16.67 11.21 17.82
CA ALA A 284 -16.24 10.08 16.99
C ALA A 284 -14.96 9.43 17.54
N GLY A 285 -14.00 10.22 18.02
CA GLY A 285 -12.81 9.72 18.69
C GLY A 285 -13.13 8.84 19.89
N LEU A 286 -14.10 9.26 20.71
CA LEU A 286 -14.57 8.46 21.83
C LEU A 286 -15.25 7.15 21.39
N TYR A 287 -16.06 7.18 20.32
CA TYR A 287 -16.66 5.98 19.75
C TYR A 287 -15.58 4.98 19.34
N TYR A 288 -14.59 5.39 18.54
CA TYR A 288 -13.52 4.52 18.08
C TYR A 288 -12.65 4.01 19.23
N GLU A 289 -12.39 4.83 20.26
CA GLU A 289 -11.64 4.40 21.44
C GLU A 289 -12.38 3.31 22.23
N LEU A 290 -13.72 3.41 22.38
CA LEU A 290 -14.55 2.41 23.03
C LEU A 290 -14.63 1.08 22.26
N HIS A 291 -14.45 1.14 20.94
CA HIS A 291 -14.41 -0.04 20.06
C HIS A 291 -12.98 -0.53 19.81
N GLU A 292 -11.99 -0.04 20.57
CA GLU A 292 -10.57 -0.42 20.45
C GLU A 292 -9.95 -0.11 19.07
N ASP A 293 -10.59 0.73 18.26
CA ASP A 293 -10.08 1.23 17.00
C ASP A 293 -9.22 2.47 17.23
N TYR A 294 -8.01 2.24 17.73
CA TYR A 294 -7.13 3.33 18.17
C TYR A 294 -6.59 4.18 17.02
N GLU A 295 -6.53 3.64 15.81
CA GLU A 295 -6.06 4.38 14.64
C GLU A 295 -7.05 5.49 14.26
N HIS A 296 -8.33 5.14 14.11
CA HIS A 296 -9.38 6.12 13.82
C HIS A 296 -9.63 7.08 14.98
N ALA A 297 -9.53 6.59 16.24
CA ALA A 297 -9.64 7.43 17.41
C ALA A 297 -8.56 8.53 17.42
N LEU A 298 -7.31 8.15 17.20
CA LEU A 298 -6.15 9.06 17.16
C LEU A 298 -6.28 10.10 16.04
N GLU A 299 -6.73 9.68 14.85
CA GLU A 299 -7.01 10.60 13.74
C GLU A 299 -8.09 11.63 14.12
N CYS A 300 -9.18 11.19 14.74
CA CYS A 300 -10.25 12.07 15.20
C CYS A 300 -9.79 13.08 16.25
N TYR A 301 -9.06 12.61 17.27
CA TYR A 301 -8.53 13.50 18.31
C TYR A 301 -7.49 14.48 17.78
N SER A 302 -6.70 14.07 16.81
CA SER A 302 -5.76 14.97 16.12
C SER A 302 -6.48 16.08 15.35
N ARG A 303 -7.57 15.73 14.65
CA ARG A 303 -8.38 16.71 13.88
C ARG A 303 -9.10 17.71 14.77
N CYS A 304 -9.55 17.31 15.94
CA CYS A 304 -10.14 18.24 16.91
C CYS A 304 -9.11 18.95 17.79
N LYS A 305 -7.81 18.67 17.60
CA LYS A 305 -6.70 19.24 18.38
C LYS A 305 -6.80 18.95 19.87
N ASP A 306 -7.35 17.80 20.24
CA ASP A 306 -7.30 17.32 21.63
C ASP A 306 -5.91 16.71 21.92
N HIS A 307 -4.95 17.61 22.14
CA HIS A 307 -3.55 17.24 22.39
C HIS A 307 -3.39 16.32 23.57
N ARG A 308 -4.26 16.43 24.58
CA ARG A 308 -4.23 15.57 25.77
C ARG A 308 -4.56 14.12 25.41
N ARG A 309 -5.66 13.88 24.69
CA ARG A 309 -6.03 12.54 24.24
C ARG A 309 -5.02 11.95 23.27
N VAL A 310 -4.53 12.76 22.33
CA VAL A 310 -3.46 12.35 21.42
C VAL A 310 -2.23 11.91 22.21
N SER A 311 -1.81 12.67 23.23
CA SER A 311 -0.68 12.34 24.10
C SER A 311 -0.89 11.03 24.85
N GLU A 312 -2.06 10.84 25.47
CA GLU A 312 -2.43 9.62 26.21
C GLU A 312 -2.36 8.38 25.28
N MET A 313 -2.87 8.50 24.05
CA MET A 313 -2.85 7.41 23.07
C MET A 313 -1.45 7.11 22.53
N LEU A 314 -0.62 8.12 22.29
CA LEU A 314 0.78 7.91 21.87
C LEU A 314 1.60 7.23 22.95
N ILE A 315 1.41 7.60 24.23
CA ILE A 315 2.06 6.95 25.36
C ILE A 315 1.63 5.48 25.43
N ARG A 316 0.33 5.21 25.36
CA ARG A 316 -0.21 3.85 25.37
C ARG A 316 0.29 3.01 24.19
N ASN A 317 0.33 3.60 22.98
CA ASN A 317 0.88 2.94 21.78
C ASN A 317 2.34 2.55 22.00
N ALA A 318 3.17 3.45 22.53
CA ALA A 318 4.58 3.17 22.79
C ALA A 318 4.79 2.07 23.85
N GLU A 319 3.87 1.90 24.78
CA GLU A 319 3.92 0.86 25.84
C GLU A 319 3.46 -0.50 25.32
N GLN A 320 2.51 -0.54 24.37
CA GLN A 320 1.89 -1.77 23.89
C GLN A 320 2.61 -2.38 22.69
N HIS A 321 3.25 -1.54 21.84
CA HIS A 321 3.87 -2.01 20.61
C HIS A 321 5.39 -2.12 20.73
N PRO A 322 5.95 -3.32 20.67
CA PRO A 322 7.39 -3.50 20.66
C PRO A 322 7.99 -2.96 19.36
N GLY A 323 9.15 -2.37 19.48
CA GLY A 323 9.94 -1.94 18.35
C GLY A 323 9.80 -0.46 17.98
N VAL A 324 10.84 0.05 17.37
CA VAL A 324 10.93 1.48 17.06
C VAL A 324 10.10 1.89 15.82
N GLY A 325 9.62 0.94 15.04
CA GLY A 325 8.87 1.20 13.81
C GLY A 325 7.55 1.96 14.02
N HIS A 326 6.88 1.73 15.13
CA HIS A 326 5.62 2.41 15.46
C HIS A 326 5.78 3.94 15.59
N TYR A 327 6.96 4.45 15.94
CA TYR A 327 7.19 5.89 15.98
C TYR A 327 7.06 6.55 14.60
N TYR A 328 7.45 5.87 13.52
CA TYR A 328 7.21 6.37 12.17
C TYR A 328 5.73 6.43 11.79
N GLU A 329 4.96 5.41 12.19
CA GLU A 329 3.53 5.35 11.91
C GLU A 329 2.81 6.51 12.61
N MET A 330 3.30 6.88 13.80
CA MET A 330 2.77 7.95 14.62
C MET A 330 3.42 9.33 14.37
N GLU A 331 4.32 9.47 13.41
CA GLU A 331 5.11 10.69 13.13
C GLU A 331 4.26 11.95 13.09
N LYS A 332 3.17 11.94 12.29
CA LYS A 332 2.29 13.11 12.12
C LYS A 332 1.64 13.55 13.43
N TYR A 333 1.37 12.63 14.32
CA TYR A 333 0.73 12.93 15.60
C TYR A 333 1.72 13.48 16.62
N TYR A 334 2.95 12.94 16.67
CA TYR A 334 4.02 13.50 17.51
C TYR A 334 4.33 14.94 17.15
N TYR A 335 4.43 15.25 15.86
CA TYR A 335 4.69 16.62 15.41
C TYR A 335 3.47 17.57 15.54
N ALA A 336 2.27 17.04 15.72
CA ALA A 336 1.07 17.85 15.96
C ALA A 336 0.94 18.31 17.42
N ILE A 337 1.65 17.69 18.38
CA ILE A 337 1.60 18.06 19.78
C ILE A 337 2.48 19.30 20.03
N PRO A 338 2.01 20.32 20.77
CA PRO A 338 2.82 21.47 21.18
C PRO A 338 4.04 21.04 22.00
N LYS A 339 5.17 21.74 21.81
CA LYS A 339 6.43 21.44 22.51
C LYS A 339 6.28 21.47 24.01
N GLU A 340 5.47 22.38 24.53
CA GLU A 340 5.21 22.53 25.96
C GLU A 340 4.52 21.30 26.56
N GLU A 341 3.65 20.65 25.80
CA GLU A 341 2.97 19.43 26.22
C GLU A 341 3.94 18.23 26.20
N ILE A 342 4.78 18.14 25.19
CA ILE A 342 5.85 17.10 25.12
C ILE A 342 6.79 17.21 26.30
N LEU A 343 7.24 18.42 26.67
CA LEU A 343 8.16 18.66 27.78
C LEU A 343 7.56 18.30 29.17
N ARG A 344 6.25 18.14 29.28
CA ARG A 344 5.59 17.69 30.51
C ARG A 344 5.59 16.16 30.69
N SER A 345 5.90 15.41 29.64
CA SER A 345 5.80 13.95 29.66
C SER A 345 7.14 13.29 29.33
N PRO A 346 7.73 12.54 30.27
CA PRO A 346 8.92 11.73 30.02
C PRO A 346 8.72 10.74 28.85
N SER A 347 7.54 10.15 28.70
CA SER A 347 7.21 9.21 27.64
C SER A 347 7.21 9.89 26.27
N LEU A 348 6.63 11.10 26.16
CA LEU A 348 6.61 11.84 24.89
C LEU A 348 8.01 12.35 24.51
N MET A 349 8.81 12.82 25.49
CA MET A 349 10.21 13.18 25.22
C MET A 349 11.04 12.00 24.75
N CYS A 350 10.85 10.84 25.36
CA CYS A 350 11.47 9.58 24.92
C CYS A 350 11.05 9.21 23.48
N GLY A 351 9.74 9.28 23.17
CA GLY A 351 9.21 9.04 21.84
C GLY A 351 9.76 10.03 20.80
N MET A 352 9.82 11.31 21.13
CA MET A 352 10.38 12.33 20.23
C MET A 352 11.88 12.14 19.98
N SER A 353 12.66 11.76 21.01
CA SER A 353 14.08 11.44 20.82
C SER A 353 14.26 10.25 19.85
N MET A 354 13.44 9.21 20.00
CA MET A 354 13.47 8.06 19.10
C MET A 354 13.02 8.44 17.69
N LEU A 355 11.90 9.11 17.55
CA LEU A 355 11.32 9.50 16.24
C LEU A 355 12.29 10.37 15.44
N THR A 356 12.84 11.42 16.06
CA THR A 356 13.76 12.32 15.38
C THR A 356 15.05 11.61 14.98
N SER A 357 15.55 10.69 15.80
CA SER A 357 16.66 9.81 15.42
C SER A 357 16.35 8.97 14.18
N LEU A 358 15.18 8.34 14.13
CA LEU A 358 14.73 7.54 12.98
C LEU A 358 14.56 8.40 11.72
N CYS A 359 14.17 9.65 11.88
CA CYS A 359 14.10 10.65 10.81
C CYS A 359 15.46 11.26 10.43
N MET A 360 16.56 10.76 10.99
CA MET A 360 17.93 11.23 10.80
C MET A 360 18.21 12.66 11.32
N ASP A 361 17.32 13.21 12.13
CA ASP A 361 17.56 14.46 12.85
C ASP A 361 18.17 14.15 14.22
N TYR A 362 19.46 13.86 14.20
CA TYR A 362 20.20 13.45 15.41
C TYR A 362 20.38 14.58 16.41
N GLU A 363 20.41 15.81 15.94
CA GLU A 363 20.52 17.01 16.82
C GLU A 363 19.23 17.18 17.63
N ALA A 364 18.08 17.10 16.98
CA ALA A 364 16.79 17.10 17.67
C ALA A 364 16.63 15.89 18.60
N SER A 365 17.13 14.72 18.21
CA SER A 365 17.12 13.52 19.07
C SER A 365 17.89 13.75 20.38
N GLU A 366 19.10 14.29 20.29
CA GLU A 366 19.92 14.58 21.48
C GLU A 366 19.35 15.76 22.29
N MET A 367 18.70 16.73 21.67
CA MET A 367 17.97 17.79 22.37
C MET A 367 16.85 17.20 23.25
N TRP A 368 16.04 16.30 22.72
CA TRP A 368 14.98 15.64 23.49
C TRP A 368 15.52 14.70 24.58
N TYR A 369 16.63 14.01 24.30
CA TYR A 369 17.34 13.21 25.29
C TYR A 369 17.85 14.08 26.45
N SER A 370 18.44 15.24 26.17
CA SER A 370 18.90 16.20 27.16
C SER A 370 17.76 16.80 27.97
N ALA A 371 16.64 17.13 27.30
CA ALA A 371 15.43 17.59 27.99
C ALA A 371 14.89 16.53 28.99
N LEU A 372 14.97 15.25 28.62
CA LEU A 372 14.62 14.16 29.53
C LEU A 372 15.56 14.05 30.73
N GLN A 373 16.86 14.30 30.54
CA GLN A 373 17.84 14.38 31.64
C GLN A 373 17.58 15.60 32.56
N GLU A 374 17.26 16.74 31.97
CA GLU A 374 16.94 17.98 32.75
C GLU A 374 15.65 17.80 33.55
N TYR A 375 14.64 17.08 33.01
CA TYR A 375 13.43 16.73 33.74
C TYR A 375 13.72 15.92 35.01
N ALA A 376 14.70 15.02 34.97
CA ALA A 376 15.12 14.22 36.15
C ALA A 376 15.93 15.00 37.19
N ALA A 377 16.59 16.08 36.81
CA ALA A 377 17.56 16.79 37.70
C ALA A 377 16.96 17.27 39.03
N PRO A 378 15.74 17.85 39.11
CA PRO A 378 15.13 18.28 40.35
C PRO A 378 14.53 17.14 41.20
N LEU A 379 14.38 15.93 40.63
CA LEU A 379 13.73 14.81 41.31
C LEU A 379 14.65 14.06 42.27
N LYS A 380 14.10 13.56 43.35
CA LYS A 380 14.85 12.70 44.29
C LYS A 380 14.99 11.29 43.73
N LYS A 381 16.10 10.63 43.98
CA LYS A 381 16.38 9.26 43.50
C LYS A 381 15.38 8.23 43.98
N THR A 382 14.65 8.52 45.03
CA THR A 382 13.57 7.67 45.58
C THR A 382 12.23 7.83 44.87
N ASP A 383 12.04 8.91 44.12
CA ASP A 383 10.78 9.25 43.47
C ASP A 383 10.52 8.29 42.29
N THR A 384 9.30 7.86 42.11
CA THR A 384 8.89 6.98 41.00
C THR A 384 9.18 7.64 39.65
N ALA A 385 8.90 8.94 39.52
CA ALA A 385 9.20 9.71 38.31
C ALA A 385 10.69 9.73 37.97
N TYR A 386 11.60 9.84 38.96
CA TYR A 386 13.03 9.74 38.72
C TYR A 386 13.43 8.38 38.14
N LYS A 387 12.91 7.30 38.76
CA LYS A 387 13.19 5.95 38.30
C LYS A 387 12.66 5.72 36.88
N GLU A 388 11.42 6.17 36.59
CA GLU A 388 10.82 6.11 35.26
C GLU A 388 11.73 6.79 34.19
N VAL A 389 12.16 8.01 34.45
CA VAL A 389 13.06 8.73 33.53
C VAL A 389 14.37 7.98 33.34
N ARG A 390 14.93 7.40 34.41
CA ARG A 390 16.15 6.58 34.30
C ARG A 390 15.95 5.34 33.43
N GLY A 391 14.77 4.70 33.53
CA GLY A 391 14.40 3.59 32.66
C GLY A 391 14.34 4.01 31.19
N LYS A 392 13.67 5.15 30.91
CA LYS A 392 13.56 5.68 29.53
C LYS A 392 14.90 6.12 28.96
N LEU A 393 15.79 6.74 29.75
CA LEU A 393 17.15 7.06 29.33
C LEU A 393 17.95 5.78 29.02
N ALA A 394 17.89 4.77 29.87
CA ALA A 394 18.54 3.48 29.62
C ALA A 394 17.99 2.80 28.33
N TYR A 395 16.69 2.87 28.12
CA TYR A 395 16.07 2.42 26.87
C TYR A 395 16.62 3.15 25.64
N LEU A 396 16.71 4.49 25.70
CA LEU A 396 17.26 5.29 24.59
C LEU A 396 18.76 4.99 24.36
N ASP A 397 19.54 4.82 25.42
CA ASP A 397 20.96 4.45 25.30
C ASP A 397 21.17 3.12 24.55
N ILE A 398 20.28 2.16 24.80
CA ILE A 398 20.32 0.87 24.13
C ILE A 398 19.75 0.95 22.71
N SER A 399 18.64 1.66 22.50
CA SER A 399 17.83 1.56 21.28
C SER A 399 18.16 2.59 20.21
N LEU A 400 18.70 3.79 20.57
CA LEU A 400 19.00 4.85 19.58
C LEU A 400 20.03 4.37 18.54
N PRO A 401 19.71 4.41 17.23
CA PRO A 401 20.58 3.92 16.16
C PRO A 401 21.97 4.58 16.11
N GLN A 402 22.06 5.90 16.40
CA GLN A 402 23.32 6.66 16.36
C GLN A 402 24.25 6.38 17.54
N ARG A 403 23.80 5.73 18.59
CA ARG A 403 24.60 5.37 19.75
C ARG A 403 25.30 4.04 19.54
N SER A 404 26.60 3.97 19.87
CA SER A 404 27.40 2.76 19.70
C SER A 404 26.90 1.60 20.59
N SER A 405 26.92 0.38 20.04
CA SER A 405 26.64 -0.84 20.83
C SER A 405 27.81 -1.28 21.73
N LYS A 406 29.01 -0.70 21.57
CA LYS A 406 30.19 -1.07 22.38
C LYS A 406 29.98 -0.82 23.87
N GLY A 407 29.46 0.34 24.25
CA GLY A 407 29.23 0.67 25.66
C GLY A 407 28.09 -0.11 26.33
N ILE A 408 27.25 -0.82 25.57
CA ILE A 408 26.15 -1.58 26.15
C ILE A 408 26.69 -2.78 26.94
N ALA A 409 27.64 -3.52 26.38
CA ALA A 409 28.25 -4.68 27.05
C ALA A 409 28.98 -4.30 28.35
N GLU A 410 29.66 -3.13 28.36
CA GLU A 410 30.37 -2.60 29.52
C GLU A 410 29.40 -2.19 30.63
N ASN A 411 28.22 -1.67 30.28
CA ASN A 411 27.23 -1.16 31.23
C ASN A 411 26.06 -2.09 31.48
N ILE A 412 26.11 -3.33 30.99
CA ILE A 412 24.96 -4.26 31.02
C ILE A 412 24.41 -4.49 32.41
N GLY A 413 25.27 -4.57 33.44
CA GLY A 413 24.85 -4.76 34.82
C GLY A 413 24.08 -3.55 35.40
N ASN A 414 24.35 -2.32 34.93
CA ASN A 414 23.61 -1.13 35.31
C ASN A 414 22.25 -1.10 34.60
N TYR A 415 22.22 -1.39 33.29
CA TYR A 415 20.98 -1.47 32.54
C TYR A 415 20.07 -2.59 33.06
N PHE A 416 20.63 -3.73 33.40
CA PHE A 416 19.90 -4.84 34.02
C PHE A 416 19.15 -4.41 35.29
N LYS A 417 19.84 -3.73 36.22
CA LYS A 417 19.23 -3.27 37.47
C LYS A 417 18.10 -2.25 37.26
N ILE A 418 18.24 -1.43 36.22
CA ILE A 418 17.24 -0.40 35.91
C ILE A 418 16.03 -1.02 35.20
N LEU A 419 16.29 -1.78 34.13
CA LEU A 419 15.26 -2.25 33.21
C LEU A 419 14.48 -3.48 33.70
N THR A 420 15.00 -4.22 34.68
CA THR A 420 14.29 -5.33 35.34
C THR A 420 13.49 -4.90 36.57
N ASP A 421 13.49 -3.62 36.93
CA ASP A 421 12.66 -3.11 38.01
C ASP A 421 11.20 -3.10 37.56
N LYS A 422 10.42 -4.10 38.04
CA LYS A 422 8.98 -4.25 37.71
C LYS A 422 8.09 -3.09 38.11
N SER A 423 8.59 -2.13 38.91
CA SER A 423 7.88 -0.90 39.26
C SER A 423 7.93 0.16 38.16
N LEU A 424 8.72 -0.05 37.10
CA LEU A 424 8.94 0.89 36.01
C LEU A 424 8.19 0.45 34.75
N GLN A 425 7.48 1.39 34.15
CA GLN A 425 6.95 1.27 32.79
C GLN A 425 8.03 1.73 31.82
N THR A 426 8.76 0.79 31.23
CA THR A 426 9.71 1.05 30.16
C THR A 426 9.11 0.62 28.83
N PRO A 427 9.42 1.33 27.72
CA PRO A 427 9.04 0.87 26.39
C PRO A 427 9.56 -0.52 26.13
N THR A 428 8.81 -1.33 25.42
CA THR A 428 9.22 -2.68 25.03
C THR A 428 10.37 -2.61 24.02
N PHE A 429 11.40 -3.41 24.23
CA PHE A 429 12.50 -3.50 23.27
C PHE A 429 12.10 -4.29 22.04
N SER A 430 12.68 -3.94 20.90
CA SER A 430 12.75 -4.79 19.73
C SER A 430 14.17 -4.74 19.20
N VAL A 431 14.83 -5.86 19.17
CA VAL A 431 16.23 -5.96 18.72
C VAL A 431 16.33 -5.86 17.20
N THR A 432 15.38 -6.47 16.50
CA THR A 432 15.39 -6.54 15.04
C THR A 432 14.80 -5.30 14.39
N SER A 433 13.82 -4.66 15.05
CA SER A 433 13.03 -3.58 14.46
C SER A 433 12.43 -3.98 13.10
N MET A 434 11.77 -5.12 13.05
CA MET A 434 11.15 -5.71 11.85
C MET A 434 12.14 -6.11 10.74
N LEU A 435 13.42 -6.24 11.04
CA LEU A 435 14.46 -6.64 10.09
C LEU A 435 14.85 -8.12 10.29
N PRO A 436 15.28 -8.82 9.24
CA PRO A 436 15.58 -10.26 9.32
C PRO A 436 16.99 -10.55 9.88
N SER A 437 17.43 -9.80 10.89
CA SER A 437 18.77 -9.91 11.44
C SER A 437 18.83 -9.30 12.84
N LEU A 438 19.51 -9.94 13.77
CA LEU A 438 19.83 -9.41 15.08
C LEU A 438 21.06 -8.50 15.02
N MET A 439 22.12 -8.95 14.32
CA MET A 439 23.37 -8.19 14.21
C MET A 439 23.20 -6.91 13.39
N ASN A 440 22.38 -6.92 12.37
CA ASN A 440 22.07 -5.79 11.50
C ASN A 440 20.60 -5.37 11.63
N GLY A 441 20.06 -5.42 12.83
CA GLY A 441 18.70 -5.02 13.19
C GLY A 441 18.54 -3.52 13.38
N GLY A 442 17.67 -3.09 14.29
CA GLY A 442 17.46 -1.67 14.61
C GLY A 442 18.74 -0.93 14.94
N LYS A 443 19.62 -1.54 15.74
CA LYS A 443 20.97 -1.10 16.05
C LYS A 443 22.01 -2.02 15.41
N ASP A 444 23.23 -1.53 15.20
CA ASP A 444 24.35 -2.35 14.72
C ASP A 444 25.05 -3.03 15.89
N PHE A 445 25.02 -4.35 15.90
CA PHE A 445 25.71 -5.21 16.87
C PHE A 445 26.89 -5.98 16.27
N CYS A 446 27.32 -5.63 15.06
CA CYS A 446 28.44 -6.31 14.39
C CYS A 446 29.73 -6.33 15.23
N SER A 447 29.97 -5.29 16.06
CA SER A 447 31.13 -5.25 16.96
C SER A 447 31.16 -6.40 17.98
N TRP A 448 30.01 -6.96 18.33
CA TRP A 448 29.90 -8.08 19.28
C TRP A 448 30.40 -9.38 18.69
N SER A 449 30.36 -9.54 17.36
CA SER A 449 30.85 -10.73 16.67
C SER A 449 32.35 -10.99 16.94
N LYS A 450 33.13 -9.95 17.28
CA LYS A 450 34.55 -10.11 17.60
C LYS A 450 34.81 -10.93 18.87
N HIS A 451 33.80 -11.02 19.74
CA HIS A 451 33.85 -11.73 21.01
C HIS A 451 32.58 -12.55 21.27
N ASP A 452 31.93 -13.04 20.22
CA ASP A 452 30.61 -13.64 20.25
C ASP A 452 30.47 -14.80 21.27
N GLU A 453 31.41 -15.75 21.31
CA GLU A 453 31.36 -16.87 22.26
C GLU A 453 31.55 -16.41 23.72
N LEU A 454 32.40 -15.40 23.95
CA LEU A 454 32.60 -14.84 25.28
C LEU A 454 31.34 -14.13 25.75
N LEU A 455 30.76 -13.29 24.87
CA LEU A 455 29.52 -12.57 25.15
C LEU A 455 28.35 -13.54 25.37
N TYR A 456 28.24 -14.56 24.55
CA TYR A 456 27.23 -15.62 24.74
C TYR A 456 27.28 -16.21 26.14
N LYS A 457 28.50 -16.50 26.67
CA LYS A 457 28.68 -17.09 28.00
C LYS A 457 28.48 -16.08 29.14
N THR A 458 28.72 -14.79 28.94
CA THR A 458 28.80 -13.82 30.05
C THR A 458 27.60 -12.93 30.16
N ILE A 459 26.95 -12.57 29.05
CA ILE A 459 25.83 -11.59 29.05
C ILE A 459 24.49 -12.18 28.61
N ARG A 460 24.44 -13.48 28.29
CA ARG A 460 23.22 -14.15 27.85
C ARG A 460 22.05 -13.90 28.82
N GLU A 461 22.18 -14.33 30.07
CA GLU A 461 21.11 -14.23 31.06
C GLU A 461 20.66 -12.79 31.34
N PRO A 462 21.57 -11.80 31.54
CA PRO A 462 21.16 -10.40 31.68
C PRO A 462 20.44 -9.85 30.46
N MET A 463 20.90 -10.19 29.25
CA MET A 463 20.26 -9.68 28.02
C MET A 463 18.88 -10.28 27.79
N GLU A 464 18.73 -11.59 27.96
CA GLU A 464 17.42 -12.26 27.83
C GLU A 464 16.42 -11.72 28.85
N ALA A 465 16.86 -11.41 30.08
CA ALA A 465 16.00 -10.81 31.10
C ALA A 465 15.61 -9.35 30.79
N ILE A 466 16.53 -8.53 30.23
CA ILE A 466 16.25 -7.15 29.79
C ILE A 466 15.25 -7.15 28.62
N LEU A 467 15.44 -8.04 27.65
CA LEU A 467 14.64 -8.11 26.44
C LEU A 467 13.26 -8.78 26.69
N GLY A 468 13.10 -9.49 27.81
CA GLY A 468 11.85 -10.14 28.15
C GLY A 468 11.41 -11.18 27.12
N LYS A 469 10.26 -10.99 26.47
CA LYS A 469 9.78 -11.90 25.43
C LYS A 469 10.70 -11.97 24.20
N ASP A 470 11.36 -10.87 23.84
CA ASP A 470 12.39 -10.82 22.80
C ASP A 470 13.69 -11.53 23.20
N GLY A 471 13.87 -11.84 24.48
CA GLY A 471 15.00 -12.61 24.99
C GLY A 471 14.95 -14.09 24.64
N ILE A 472 13.76 -14.65 24.40
CA ILE A 472 13.60 -16.08 24.13
C ILE A 472 14.27 -16.45 22.80
N GLY A 473 15.33 -17.26 22.87
CA GLY A 473 16.13 -17.65 21.69
C GLY A 473 17.10 -16.57 21.17
N PHE A 474 17.15 -15.39 21.79
CA PHE A 474 18.00 -14.28 21.34
C PHE A 474 19.48 -14.63 21.26
N ALA A 475 20.06 -15.20 22.33
CA ALA A 475 21.48 -15.48 22.39
C ALA A 475 21.90 -16.56 21.39
N ASP A 476 21.11 -17.63 21.27
CA ASP A 476 21.35 -18.70 20.32
C ASP A 476 21.26 -18.19 18.88
N CYS A 477 20.27 -17.31 18.58
CA CYS A 477 20.12 -16.70 17.26
C CYS A 477 21.29 -15.75 16.94
N ALA A 478 21.70 -14.89 17.88
CA ALA A 478 22.82 -13.97 17.69
C ALA A 478 24.14 -14.72 17.41
N LEU A 479 24.42 -15.78 18.15
CA LEU A 479 25.63 -16.59 17.95
C LEU A 479 25.56 -17.37 16.62
N CYS A 480 24.41 -17.97 16.30
CA CYS A 480 24.18 -18.64 15.02
C CYS A 480 24.39 -17.72 13.83
N GLU A 481 23.85 -16.49 13.91
CA GLU A 481 24.03 -15.47 12.87
C GLU A 481 25.50 -15.04 12.76
N SER A 482 26.21 -14.79 13.88
CA SER A 482 27.63 -14.44 13.86
C SER A 482 28.48 -15.52 13.17
N LYS A 483 28.25 -16.79 13.49
CA LYS A 483 28.95 -17.92 12.86
C LYS A 483 28.62 -18.00 11.35
N PHE A 484 27.35 -17.81 10.99
CA PHE A 484 26.93 -17.76 9.59
C PHE A 484 27.66 -16.68 8.81
N GLU A 485 27.72 -15.44 9.34
CA GLU A 485 28.36 -14.32 8.65
C GLU A 485 29.87 -14.51 8.48
N LYS A 486 30.53 -15.18 9.43
CA LYS A 486 31.93 -15.56 9.33
C LYS A 486 32.20 -16.73 8.40
N GLY A 487 31.15 -17.41 7.91
CA GLY A 487 31.29 -18.64 7.11
C GLY A 487 31.70 -19.85 7.93
N GLU A 488 31.62 -19.75 9.26
CA GLU A 488 31.89 -20.85 10.21
C GLU A 488 30.71 -21.84 10.29
N ASP A 489 30.92 -22.98 10.96
CA ASP A 489 29.84 -23.94 11.24
C ASP A 489 28.85 -23.34 12.23
N ASN A 490 27.62 -23.18 11.79
CA ASN A 490 26.51 -22.66 12.60
C ASN A 490 25.40 -23.69 12.84
N LEU A 491 25.60 -24.92 12.37
CA LEU A 491 24.57 -25.98 12.41
C LEU A 491 24.10 -26.32 13.83
N PRO A 492 24.98 -26.47 14.84
CA PRO A 492 24.53 -26.79 16.20
C PRO A 492 23.52 -25.78 16.76
N TRP A 493 23.80 -24.50 16.60
CA TRP A 493 22.90 -23.42 17.09
C TRP A 493 21.63 -23.32 16.25
N LEU A 494 21.71 -23.57 14.94
CA LEU A 494 20.52 -23.61 14.08
C LEU A 494 19.57 -24.75 14.49
N MET A 495 20.12 -25.94 14.81
CA MET A 495 19.31 -27.06 15.30
C MET A 495 18.64 -26.74 16.63
N THR A 496 19.33 -26.04 17.53
CA THR A 496 18.76 -25.58 18.80
C THR A 496 17.60 -24.61 18.56
N LEU A 497 17.77 -23.63 17.66
CA LEU A 497 16.74 -22.66 17.32
C LEU A 497 15.51 -23.31 16.68
N VAL A 498 15.70 -24.28 15.78
CA VAL A 498 14.60 -25.04 15.19
C VAL A 498 13.81 -25.79 16.23
N ALA A 499 14.50 -26.40 17.22
CA ALA A 499 13.85 -27.12 18.33
C ALA A 499 13.08 -26.15 19.26
N GLN A 500 13.55 -24.91 19.44
CA GLN A 500 12.92 -23.89 20.28
C GLN A 500 11.82 -23.09 19.55
N LEU A 501 11.74 -23.17 18.22
CA LEU A 501 10.83 -22.33 17.43
C LEU A 501 9.37 -22.42 17.91
N PRO A 502 8.76 -23.58 18.22
CA PRO A 502 7.39 -23.66 18.72
C PRO A 502 7.17 -22.95 20.07
N GLU A 503 8.21 -22.84 20.89
CA GLU A 503 8.15 -22.09 22.16
C GLU A 503 8.26 -20.58 21.90
N ILE A 504 9.12 -20.17 20.96
CA ILE A 504 9.31 -18.78 20.55
C ILE A 504 8.03 -18.24 19.90
N GLU A 505 7.37 -19.01 19.05
CA GLU A 505 6.09 -18.67 18.44
C GLU A 505 4.97 -18.49 19.47
N ARG A 506 4.94 -19.26 20.55
CA ARG A 506 3.93 -19.17 21.60
C ARG A 506 4.19 -18.08 22.63
N HIS A 507 5.42 -17.88 23.02
CA HIS A 507 5.80 -17.06 24.18
C HIS A 507 6.74 -15.91 23.86
N GLY A 508 7.41 -15.94 22.71
CA GLY A 508 8.31 -14.89 22.21
C GLY A 508 7.57 -13.76 21.49
N THR A 509 8.28 -13.11 20.61
CA THR A 509 7.76 -12.00 19.81
C THR A 509 7.84 -12.31 18.31
N PRO A 510 6.98 -11.71 17.48
CA PRO A 510 7.07 -11.81 16.02
C PRO A 510 8.43 -11.37 15.47
N ASP A 511 9.09 -10.40 16.12
CA ASP A 511 10.45 -9.98 15.78
C ASP A 511 11.45 -11.14 15.85
N MET A 512 11.42 -11.93 16.91
CA MET A 512 12.31 -13.07 17.07
C MET A 512 11.96 -14.21 16.11
N THR A 513 10.67 -14.52 15.93
CA THR A 513 10.23 -15.50 14.93
C THR A 513 10.74 -15.13 13.54
N PHE A 514 10.59 -13.86 13.14
CA PHE A 514 11.07 -13.40 11.84
C PHE A 514 12.60 -13.45 11.71
N ALA A 515 13.35 -13.07 12.75
CA ALA A 515 14.81 -13.16 12.71
C ALA A 515 15.30 -14.60 12.53
N ILE A 516 14.70 -15.55 13.24
CA ILE A 516 15.09 -16.95 13.20
C ILE A 516 14.72 -17.58 11.85
N ILE A 517 13.48 -17.42 11.39
CA ILE A 517 13.05 -17.93 10.07
C ILE A 517 13.83 -17.25 8.95
N GLY A 518 14.11 -15.95 9.08
CA GLY A 518 14.95 -15.22 8.14
C GLY A 518 16.38 -15.79 8.08
N LEU A 519 16.98 -16.10 9.22
CA LEU A 519 18.31 -16.74 9.26
C LEU A 519 18.27 -18.15 8.67
N MET A 520 17.24 -18.95 8.98
CA MET A 520 17.04 -20.27 8.39
C MET A 520 16.96 -20.19 6.87
N ALA A 521 16.15 -19.26 6.33
CA ALA A 521 16.03 -19.06 4.89
C ALA A 521 17.36 -18.65 4.24
N ARG A 522 18.19 -17.84 4.92
CA ARG A 522 19.54 -17.47 4.46
C ARG A 522 20.47 -18.67 4.43
N VAL A 523 20.43 -19.53 5.46
CA VAL A 523 21.23 -20.76 5.52
C VAL A 523 20.80 -21.74 4.44
N GLN A 524 19.51 -21.98 4.26
CA GLN A 524 18.96 -22.82 3.20
C GLN A 524 19.38 -22.30 1.81
N THR A 525 19.30 -21.00 1.58
CA THR A 525 19.74 -20.37 0.32
C THR A 525 21.26 -20.57 0.11
N LYS A 526 22.10 -20.39 1.14
CA LYS A 526 23.54 -20.67 1.08
C LYS A 526 23.84 -22.10 0.65
N GLN A 527 22.99 -23.04 1.04
CA GLN A 527 23.12 -24.47 0.72
C GLN A 527 22.55 -24.86 -0.66
N GLY A 528 21.89 -23.93 -1.38
CA GLY A 528 21.24 -24.19 -2.66
C GLY A 528 19.77 -24.61 -2.56
N ASN A 529 19.20 -24.63 -1.36
CA ASN A 529 17.82 -25.04 -1.08
C ASN A 529 16.84 -23.86 -1.13
N ALA A 530 16.89 -23.10 -2.24
CA ALA A 530 16.08 -21.86 -2.42
C ALA A 530 14.56 -22.11 -2.32
N ILE A 531 14.08 -23.29 -2.79
CA ILE A 531 12.66 -23.66 -2.71
C ILE A 531 12.20 -23.77 -1.26
N MET A 532 12.99 -24.42 -0.40
CA MET A 532 12.67 -24.54 1.03
C MET A 532 12.69 -23.17 1.71
N ALA A 533 13.67 -22.34 1.37
CA ALA A 533 13.75 -20.99 1.89
C ALA A 533 12.52 -20.13 1.54
N LEU A 534 12.04 -20.19 0.28
CA LEU A 534 10.81 -19.55 -0.14
C LEU A 534 9.59 -20.09 0.59
N SER A 535 9.46 -21.44 0.71
CA SER A 535 8.35 -22.06 1.42
C SER A 535 8.27 -21.63 2.89
N SER A 536 9.40 -21.52 3.59
CA SER A 536 9.44 -21.04 4.97
C SER A 536 8.99 -19.58 5.09
N LEU A 537 9.42 -18.73 4.14
CA LEU A 537 9.01 -17.32 4.11
C LEU A 537 7.54 -17.13 3.68
N ASP A 538 7.01 -17.98 2.79
CA ASP A 538 5.61 -17.96 2.37
C ASP A 538 4.69 -18.37 3.52
N SER A 539 5.07 -19.39 4.31
CA SER A 539 4.33 -19.79 5.51
C SER A 539 4.29 -18.65 6.54
N LEU A 540 5.44 -18.06 6.84
CA LEU A 540 5.51 -16.92 7.76
C LEU A 540 4.71 -15.71 7.26
N ARG A 541 4.75 -15.44 5.96
CA ARG A 541 3.99 -14.35 5.34
C ARG A 541 2.49 -14.53 5.54
N THR A 542 1.99 -15.75 5.31
CA THR A 542 0.56 -16.07 5.51
C THR A 542 0.15 -15.94 6.97
N GLU A 543 0.98 -16.43 7.90
CA GLU A 543 0.73 -16.28 9.34
C GLU A 543 0.68 -14.81 9.77
N PHE A 544 1.54 -13.96 9.20
CA PHE A 544 1.62 -12.55 9.57
C PHE A 544 0.61 -11.64 8.85
N GLU A 545 -0.20 -12.17 7.90
CA GLU A 545 -1.18 -11.36 7.14
C GLU A 545 -2.29 -10.76 8.00
N GLU A 546 -2.66 -11.38 9.12
CA GLU A 546 -3.73 -10.87 9.99
C GLU A 546 -3.18 -9.86 11.01
N ASP A 547 -2.24 -10.25 11.86
CA ASP A 547 -1.85 -9.48 13.04
C ASP A 547 -0.50 -8.76 12.93
N ASN A 548 0.35 -9.15 11.97
CA ASN A 548 1.74 -8.71 11.88
C ASN A 548 2.12 -8.10 10.52
N LYS A 549 1.19 -7.43 9.85
CA LYS A 549 1.35 -6.86 8.49
C LYS A 549 2.60 -6.00 8.31
N ARG A 550 3.08 -5.36 9.37
CA ARG A 550 4.29 -4.51 9.37
C ARG A 550 5.57 -5.24 8.96
N PHE A 551 5.63 -6.56 9.08
CA PHE A 551 6.78 -7.38 8.67
C PHE A 551 6.74 -7.76 7.19
N LEU A 552 5.56 -7.78 6.56
CA LEU A 552 5.36 -8.26 5.19
C LEU A 552 6.29 -7.59 4.17
N PRO A 553 6.55 -6.26 4.22
CA PRO A 553 7.44 -5.63 3.26
C PRO A 553 8.88 -6.16 3.31
N ASN A 554 9.39 -6.51 4.50
CA ASN A 554 10.73 -7.08 4.64
C ASN A 554 10.77 -8.58 4.30
N ILE A 555 9.69 -9.33 4.58
CA ILE A 555 9.53 -10.72 4.14
C ILE A 555 9.52 -10.77 2.60
N ASP A 556 8.74 -9.92 1.96
CA ASP A 556 8.66 -9.83 0.49
C ASP A 556 10.00 -9.40 -0.14
N ALA A 557 10.76 -8.50 0.52
CA ALA A 557 12.10 -8.15 0.09
C ALA A 557 13.08 -9.34 0.23
N MET A 558 12.95 -10.19 1.25
CA MET A 558 13.74 -11.44 1.36
C MET A 558 13.40 -12.41 0.23
N ARG A 559 12.12 -12.62 -0.06
CA ARG A 559 11.66 -13.44 -1.19
C ARG A 559 12.24 -12.92 -2.51
N CYS A 560 12.20 -11.60 -2.70
CA CYS A 560 12.79 -10.95 -3.89
C CYS A 560 14.27 -11.25 -4.04
N ARG A 561 15.06 -11.21 -2.96
CA ARG A 561 16.49 -11.59 -3.02
C ARG A 561 16.72 -13.06 -3.41
N ILE A 562 15.79 -13.95 -3.05
CA ILE A 562 15.86 -15.35 -3.45
C ILE A 562 15.47 -15.48 -4.94
N TRP A 563 14.41 -14.83 -5.40
CA TRP A 563 14.03 -14.80 -6.82
C TRP A 563 15.16 -14.28 -7.73
N LEU A 564 15.88 -13.22 -7.30
CA LEU A 564 17.05 -12.75 -8.01
C LEU A 564 18.15 -13.83 -8.15
N ARG A 565 18.33 -14.70 -7.13
CA ARG A 565 19.30 -15.79 -7.17
C ARG A 565 18.86 -16.94 -8.07
N THR A 566 17.58 -17.30 -7.99
CA THR A 566 17.02 -18.41 -8.79
C THR A 566 16.73 -17.99 -10.24
N GLY A 567 16.85 -16.69 -10.57
CA GLY A 567 16.61 -16.16 -11.91
C GLY A 567 15.12 -15.92 -12.21
N GLU A 568 14.25 -15.89 -11.21
CA GLU A 568 12.82 -15.56 -11.34
C GLU A 568 12.62 -14.03 -11.46
N MET A 569 13.16 -13.48 -12.56
CA MET A 569 13.24 -12.02 -12.74
C MET A 569 11.89 -11.34 -12.84
N GLU A 570 10.87 -11.98 -13.40
CA GLU A 570 9.53 -11.41 -13.51
C GLU A 570 8.92 -11.11 -12.13
N LYS A 571 9.09 -12.03 -11.18
CA LYS A 571 8.63 -11.83 -9.80
C LYS A 571 9.42 -10.71 -9.08
N ALA A 572 10.73 -10.65 -9.32
CA ALA A 572 11.57 -9.61 -8.75
C ALA A 572 11.22 -8.22 -9.33
N GLU A 573 10.98 -8.12 -10.64
CA GLU A 573 10.54 -6.90 -11.30
C GLU A 573 9.12 -6.48 -10.86
N GLN A 574 8.21 -7.44 -10.69
CA GLN A 574 6.88 -7.16 -10.14
C GLN A 574 6.99 -6.56 -8.74
N TRP A 575 7.78 -7.16 -7.85
CA TRP A 575 8.03 -6.61 -6.51
C TRP A 575 8.61 -5.19 -6.59
N TYR A 576 9.57 -4.96 -7.48
CA TYR A 576 10.18 -3.64 -7.68
C TYR A 576 9.17 -2.57 -8.09
N ARG A 577 8.24 -2.91 -9.00
CA ARG A 577 7.21 -1.97 -9.50
C ARG A 577 6.09 -1.71 -8.49
N THR A 578 5.69 -2.71 -7.71
CA THR A 578 4.48 -2.63 -6.87
C THR A 578 4.77 -2.39 -5.39
N SER A 579 5.90 -2.88 -4.87
CA SER A 579 6.15 -2.99 -3.44
C SER A 579 7.45 -2.34 -2.97
N ALA A 580 8.42 -2.10 -3.86
CA ALA A 580 9.68 -1.48 -3.48
C ALA A 580 9.48 -0.02 -3.05
N PRO A 581 10.15 0.45 -1.99
CA PRO A 581 10.00 1.81 -1.51
C PRO A 581 10.53 2.81 -2.53
N GLN A 582 9.81 3.91 -2.70
CA GLN A 582 10.27 5.02 -3.55
C GLN A 582 11.41 5.78 -2.87
N ILE A 583 12.37 6.26 -3.68
CA ILE A 583 13.43 7.13 -3.19
C ILE A 583 12.83 8.51 -2.94
N THR A 584 12.88 8.95 -1.72
CA THR A 584 12.45 10.28 -1.29
C THR A 584 13.61 11.03 -0.67
N PRO A 585 13.58 12.37 -0.57
CA PRO A 585 14.62 13.15 0.09
C PRO A 585 14.87 12.72 1.54
N ARG A 586 13.84 12.18 2.21
CA ARG A 586 13.95 11.55 3.53
C ARG A 586 13.72 10.05 3.39
N ILE A 587 14.79 9.26 3.45
CA ILE A 587 14.68 7.81 3.50
C ILE A 587 14.10 7.38 4.84
N ARG A 588 13.32 6.31 4.82
CA ARG A 588 12.90 5.63 6.06
C ARG A 588 13.95 4.62 6.45
N THR A 589 14.69 4.89 7.52
CA THR A 589 15.85 4.08 7.95
C THR A 589 15.50 2.63 8.24
N MET A 590 14.25 2.34 8.66
CA MET A 590 13.75 0.99 8.88
C MET A 590 13.52 0.19 7.60
N TRP A 591 13.46 0.87 6.44
CA TRP A 591 13.27 0.25 5.13
C TRP A 591 14.59 0.01 4.38
N ARG A 592 15.75 0.22 5.02
CA ARG A 592 17.05 0.06 4.39
C ARG A 592 17.28 -1.31 3.75
N TYR A 593 16.73 -2.38 4.34
CA TYR A 593 16.79 -3.72 3.77
C TYR A 593 16.08 -3.77 2.40
N GLN A 594 14.93 -3.13 2.29
CA GLN A 594 14.17 -3.01 1.06
C GLN A 594 14.87 -2.11 0.04
N TYR A 595 15.47 -0.98 0.46
CA TYR A 595 16.26 -0.11 -0.44
C TYR A 595 17.48 -0.84 -1.01
N ILE A 596 18.20 -1.62 -0.20
CA ILE A 596 19.33 -2.45 -0.69
C ILE A 596 18.82 -3.52 -1.66
N THR A 597 17.67 -4.14 -1.39
CA THR A 597 17.04 -5.10 -2.30
C THR A 597 16.61 -4.44 -3.60
N ARG A 598 16.05 -3.23 -3.53
CA ARG A 598 15.70 -2.41 -4.70
C ARG A 598 16.94 -2.17 -5.58
N ALA A 599 18.06 -1.76 -5.00
CA ALA A 599 19.30 -1.58 -5.74
C ALA A 599 19.79 -2.89 -6.41
N MET A 600 19.61 -4.05 -5.77
CA MET A 600 19.92 -5.34 -6.38
C MET A 600 19.05 -5.62 -7.60
N VAL A 601 17.74 -5.30 -7.54
CA VAL A 601 16.85 -5.44 -8.71
C VAL A 601 17.25 -4.48 -9.83
N GLU A 602 17.51 -3.22 -9.50
CA GLU A 602 17.97 -2.19 -10.46
C GLU A 602 19.26 -2.64 -11.19
N ILE A 603 20.23 -3.22 -10.46
CA ILE A 603 21.44 -3.82 -11.04
C ILE A 603 21.12 -5.00 -11.95
N ALA A 604 20.20 -5.88 -11.55
CA ALA A 604 19.79 -7.02 -12.36
C ALA A 604 19.02 -6.59 -13.62
N LEU A 605 18.33 -5.46 -13.55
CA LEU A 605 17.67 -4.83 -14.71
C LEU A 605 18.62 -4.03 -15.60
N GLY A 606 19.92 -3.87 -15.24
CA GLY A 606 20.88 -3.08 -16.00
C GLY A 606 20.70 -1.56 -15.81
N GLU A 607 20.14 -1.15 -14.67
CA GLU A 607 19.90 0.25 -14.32
C GLU A 607 20.93 0.74 -13.28
N GLU A 608 22.24 0.60 -13.61
CA GLU A 608 23.34 0.89 -12.67
C GLU A 608 23.32 2.32 -12.12
N ASN A 609 22.91 3.30 -12.93
CA ASN A 609 22.83 4.69 -12.48
C ASN A 609 21.73 4.89 -11.42
N THR A 610 20.58 4.26 -11.62
CA THR A 610 19.47 4.28 -10.65
C THR A 610 19.89 3.58 -9.36
N ALA A 611 20.54 2.42 -9.45
CA ALA A 611 21.08 1.70 -8.31
C ALA A 611 22.10 2.53 -7.52
N LEU A 612 23.00 3.24 -8.19
CA LEU A 612 23.95 4.14 -7.53
C LEU A 612 23.25 5.26 -6.74
N LEU A 613 22.17 5.83 -7.29
CA LEU A 613 21.35 6.83 -6.56
C LEU A 613 20.68 6.23 -5.34
N THR A 614 20.09 5.04 -5.50
CA THR A 614 19.46 4.29 -4.38
C THR A 614 20.49 4.04 -3.27
N LEU A 615 21.67 3.53 -3.59
CA LEU A 615 22.73 3.22 -2.63
C LEU A 615 23.28 4.47 -1.97
N ALA A 616 23.50 5.55 -2.73
CA ALA A 616 24.01 6.83 -2.22
C ALA A 616 23.06 7.45 -1.17
N SER A 617 21.75 7.25 -1.32
CA SER A 617 20.78 7.77 -0.35
C SER A 617 20.92 7.18 1.06
N LEU A 618 21.50 5.97 1.19
CA LEU A 618 21.69 5.27 2.46
C LEU A 618 22.99 5.65 3.18
N ILE A 619 23.97 6.22 2.48
CA ILE A 619 25.32 6.48 3.02
C ILE A 619 25.28 7.37 4.27
N PRO A 620 24.57 8.51 4.31
CA PRO A 620 24.57 9.39 5.49
C PRO A 620 24.10 8.67 6.76
N PHE A 621 23.07 7.85 6.66
CA PHE A 621 22.59 7.03 7.78
C PHE A 621 23.63 5.99 8.20
N CYS A 622 24.20 5.27 7.24
CA CYS A 622 25.16 4.20 7.53
C CYS A 622 26.44 4.72 8.20
N GLU A 623 26.90 5.89 7.78
CA GLU A 623 28.08 6.54 8.38
C GLU A 623 27.77 7.03 9.79
N ARG A 624 26.68 7.77 9.97
CA ARG A 624 26.34 8.34 11.28
C ARG A 624 26.03 7.27 12.33
N CYS A 625 25.36 6.19 11.93
CA CYS A 625 24.98 5.10 12.82
C CYS A 625 26.03 3.97 12.89
N GLY A 626 27.18 4.11 12.23
CA GLY A 626 28.25 3.12 12.25
C GLY A 626 27.83 1.74 11.72
N ARG A 627 26.92 1.71 10.71
CA ARG A 627 26.35 0.45 10.14
C ARG A 627 27.40 -0.33 9.35
N VAL A 628 27.87 -1.44 9.90
CA VAL A 628 28.95 -2.23 9.31
C VAL A 628 28.48 -3.01 8.09
N MET A 629 27.48 -3.88 8.27
CA MET A 629 27.00 -4.76 7.18
C MET A 629 26.34 -3.96 6.05
N ASP A 630 25.53 -2.96 6.37
CA ASP A 630 24.89 -2.14 5.35
C ASP A 630 25.95 -1.44 4.49
N ARG A 631 27.04 -0.91 5.10
CA ARG A 631 28.15 -0.32 4.36
C ARG A 631 28.87 -1.32 3.46
N ILE A 632 29.09 -2.56 3.95
CA ILE A 632 29.69 -3.62 3.13
C ILE A 632 28.81 -3.88 1.91
N TYR A 633 27.49 -4.05 2.09
CA TYR A 633 26.55 -4.27 0.96
C TYR A 633 26.54 -3.11 -0.01
N ILE A 634 26.45 -1.86 0.49
CA ILE A 634 26.43 -0.65 -0.36
C ILE A 634 27.70 -0.59 -1.21
N ARG A 635 28.88 -0.77 -0.59
CA ARG A 635 30.16 -0.70 -1.30
C ARG A 635 30.33 -1.80 -2.34
N ILE A 636 29.90 -3.04 -2.04
CA ILE A 636 29.94 -4.15 -3.00
C ILE A 636 29.06 -3.84 -4.20
N LEU A 637 27.82 -3.44 -3.97
CA LEU A 637 26.88 -3.15 -5.05
C LEU A 637 27.33 -1.93 -5.87
N THR A 638 27.90 -0.91 -5.22
CA THR A 638 28.51 0.23 -5.90
C THR A 638 29.72 -0.19 -6.73
N ALA A 639 30.57 -1.07 -6.22
CA ALA A 639 31.69 -1.62 -6.96
C ALA A 639 31.24 -2.43 -8.18
N VAL A 640 30.17 -3.23 -8.06
CA VAL A 640 29.56 -3.98 -9.18
C VAL A 640 29.06 -3.00 -10.25
N CYS A 641 28.36 -1.92 -9.87
CA CYS A 641 27.89 -0.90 -10.81
C CYS A 641 29.08 -0.23 -11.54
N TYR A 642 30.10 0.23 -10.83
CA TYR A 642 31.25 0.88 -11.42
C TYR A 642 32.07 -0.07 -12.30
N GLN A 643 32.25 -1.31 -11.89
CA GLN A 643 32.96 -2.32 -12.69
C GLN A 643 32.26 -2.56 -14.05
N ARG A 644 30.94 -2.62 -14.06
CA ARG A 644 30.15 -2.77 -15.29
C ARG A 644 30.19 -1.55 -16.18
N GLN A 645 30.32 -0.36 -15.60
CA GLN A 645 30.50 0.89 -16.33
C GLN A 645 31.96 1.12 -16.76
N ASN A 646 32.87 0.17 -16.52
CA ASN A 646 34.32 0.32 -16.74
C ASN A 646 34.92 1.53 -16.00
N ASN A 647 34.35 1.92 -14.85
CA ASN A 647 34.83 3.03 -14.02
C ASN A 647 35.82 2.50 -12.96
N ALA A 648 37.07 2.96 -13.00
CA ALA A 648 38.16 2.49 -12.13
C ALA A 648 37.86 2.65 -10.62
N ARG A 649 36.91 3.49 -10.21
CA ARG A 649 36.50 3.66 -8.82
C ARG A 649 36.01 2.37 -8.18
N TRP A 650 35.63 1.35 -8.95
CA TRP A 650 35.22 0.06 -8.42
C TRP A 650 36.29 -0.56 -7.54
N GLN A 651 37.58 -0.35 -7.83
CA GLN A 651 38.69 -0.92 -7.04
C GLN A 651 38.74 -0.34 -5.61
N GLU A 652 38.51 0.96 -5.48
CA GLU A 652 38.48 1.63 -4.18
C GLU A 652 37.31 1.13 -3.33
N GLU A 653 36.10 1.13 -3.88
CA GLU A 653 34.90 0.65 -3.17
C GLU A 653 35.02 -0.82 -2.78
N TRP A 654 35.57 -1.64 -3.69
CA TRP A 654 35.82 -3.05 -3.45
C TRP A 654 36.84 -3.30 -2.31
N MET A 655 37.96 -2.59 -2.32
CA MET A 655 38.97 -2.75 -1.27
C MET A 655 38.46 -2.27 0.08
N GLN A 656 37.70 -1.21 0.14
CA GLN A 656 37.07 -0.75 1.37
C GLN A 656 36.02 -1.74 1.90
N ALA A 657 35.29 -2.43 1.02
CA ALA A 657 34.36 -3.50 1.41
C ALA A 657 35.12 -4.72 1.97
N LEU A 658 36.22 -5.11 1.33
CA LEU A 658 37.09 -6.21 1.80
C LEU A 658 37.70 -5.89 3.17
N ASP A 659 38.26 -4.71 3.35
CA ASP A 659 38.84 -4.28 4.62
C ASP A 659 37.81 -4.26 5.76
N ALA A 660 36.63 -3.73 5.49
CA ALA A 660 35.53 -3.72 6.46
C ALA A 660 35.06 -5.15 6.82
N ALA A 661 34.95 -6.03 5.84
CA ALA A 661 34.58 -7.43 6.08
C ALA A 661 35.68 -8.20 6.83
N HIS A 662 36.95 -8.00 6.50
CA HIS A 662 38.08 -8.60 7.18
C HIS A 662 38.18 -8.19 8.66
N GLU A 663 37.89 -6.93 8.98
CA GLU A 663 37.90 -6.45 10.37
C GLU A 663 37.04 -7.28 11.33
N TYR A 664 35.93 -7.81 10.80
CA TYR A 664 34.97 -8.64 11.55
C TYR A 664 35.03 -10.13 11.17
N ARG A 665 35.92 -10.51 10.25
CA ARG A 665 36.02 -11.82 9.62
C ARG A 665 34.73 -12.26 8.92
N PHE A 666 33.94 -11.31 8.42
CA PHE A 666 32.69 -11.57 7.72
C PHE A 666 32.94 -12.03 6.29
N VAL A 667 32.61 -13.28 6.01
CA VAL A 667 32.73 -13.93 4.69
C VAL A 667 31.44 -13.82 3.90
N MET A 668 30.30 -14.12 4.54
CA MET A 668 29.01 -14.22 3.84
C MET A 668 28.49 -12.91 3.28
N PRO A 669 28.70 -11.73 3.89
CA PRO A 669 28.28 -10.46 3.29
C PRO A 669 28.84 -10.21 1.89
N ILE A 670 30.01 -10.78 1.57
CA ILE A 670 30.61 -10.73 0.23
C ILE A 670 30.30 -11.99 -0.57
N ALA A 671 30.53 -13.18 0.00
CA ALA A 671 30.43 -14.46 -0.70
C ALA A 671 29.06 -14.72 -1.31
N GLN A 672 27.98 -14.24 -0.66
CA GLN A 672 26.62 -14.41 -1.16
C GLN A 672 26.35 -13.75 -2.54
N PHE A 673 27.20 -12.82 -2.98
CA PHE A 673 27.09 -12.19 -4.29
C PHE A 673 27.72 -13.03 -5.42
N GLY A 674 28.43 -14.11 -5.08
CA GLY A 674 28.87 -15.17 -5.98
C GLY A 674 29.41 -14.68 -7.33
N ALA A 675 28.70 -15.00 -8.41
CA ALA A 675 29.09 -14.68 -9.77
C ALA A 675 29.29 -13.17 -10.02
N ALA A 676 28.55 -12.30 -9.35
CA ALA A 676 28.63 -10.85 -9.54
C ALA A 676 29.97 -10.28 -9.06
N VAL A 677 30.60 -10.85 -8.03
CA VAL A 677 31.84 -10.36 -7.42
C VAL A 677 33.08 -11.17 -7.78
N MET A 678 32.93 -12.36 -8.35
CA MET A 678 34.07 -13.22 -8.75
C MET A 678 35.11 -12.51 -9.62
N PRO A 679 34.74 -11.70 -10.65
CA PRO A 679 35.76 -11.00 -11.45
C PRO A 679 36.63 -10.05 -10.62
N MET A 680 36.02 -9.32 -9.70
CA MET A 680 36.74 -8.39 -8.82
C MET A 680 37.63 -9.12 -7.82
N LEU A 681 37.11 -10.18 -7.21
CA LEU A 681 37.84 -10.99 -6.24
C LEU A 681 39.06 -11.69 -6.85
N THR A 682 38.95 -12.22 -8.06
CA THR A 682 40.07 -12.86 -8.78
C THR A 682 41.08 -11.88 -9.29
N PHE A 683 40.67 -10.65 -9.64
CA PHE A 683 41.57 -9.61 -10.14
C PHE A 683 42.42 -8.98 -9.03
N THR A 684 41.82 -8.67 -7.88
CA THR A 684 42.49 -7.91 -6.83
C THR A 684 43.29 -8.77 -5.86
N GLY A 685 42.79 -9.97 -5.53
CA GLY A 685 43.32 -10.73 -4.40
C GLY A 685 43.19 -9.99 -3.06
N TYR A 686 43.72 -10.55 -1.98
CA TYR A 686 43.81 -9.90 -0.70
C TYR A 686 45.00 -10.45 0.10
N LYS A 687 46.05 -9.65 0.21
CA LYS A 687 47.35 -10.09 0.78
C LYS A 687 47.44 -9.92 2.30
N LYS A 688 46.52 -9.21 2.95
CA LYS A 688 46.57 -8.92 4.38
C LYS A 688 46.33 -10.16 5.26
N ASP A 689 45.47 -11.10 4.78
CA ASP A 689 45.15 -12.33 5.48
C ASP A 689 44.77 -13.42 4.47
N GLU A 690 45.70 -14.34 4.22
CA GLU A 690 45.51 -15.46 3.27
C GLU A 690 44.45 -16.44 3.71
N SER A 691 44.29 -16.65 5.00
CA SER A 691 43.29 -17.59 5.53
C SER A 691 41.87 -17.07 5.34
N PHE A 692 41.64 -15.80 5.63
CA PHE A 692 40.38 -15.13 5.39
C PHE A 692 40.06 -15.10 3.88
N PHE A 693 41.05 -14.77 3.04
CA PHE A 693 40.85 -14.68 1.60
C PHE A 693 40.58 -16.04 0.97
N SER A 694 41.25 -17.11 1.43
CA SER A 694 41.00 -18.47 0.94
C SER A 694 39.58 -18.94 1.25
N LEU A 695 39.08 -18.71 2.47
CA LEU A 695 37.71 -19.02 2.85
C LEU A 695 36.70 -18.21 2.05
N LEU A 696 36.92 -16.89 1.91
CA LEU A 696 36.10 -16.00 1.12
C LEU A 696 36.02 -16.46 -0.34
N LEU A 697 37.14 -16.79 -0.95
CA LEU A 697 37.22 -17.28 -2.34
C LEU A 697 36.49 -18.62 -2.49
N GLN A 698 36.64 -19.53 -1.57
CA GLN A 698 35.97 -20.83 -1.56
C GLN A 698 34.44 -20.66 -1.51
N GLU A 699 33.94 -19.89 -0.54
CA GLU A 699 32.49 -19.68 -0.40
C GLU A 699 31.91 -18.88 -1.56
N THR A 700 32.64 -17.86 -2.09
CA THR A 700 32.21 -17.10 -3.26
C THR A 700 32.09 -17.97 -4.50
N ARG A 701 33.04 -18.89 -4.73
CA ARG A 701 32.99 -19.87 -5.84
C ARG A 701 31.79 -20.80 -5.68
N ARG A 702 31.53 -21.28 -4.47
CA ARG A 702 30.37 -22.12 -4.20
C ARG A 702 29.07 -21.41 -4.54
N GLN A 703 28.91 -20.15 -4.11
CA GLN A 703 27.71 -19.35 -4.41
C GLN A 703 27.62 -19.03 -5.92
N ALA A 704 28.73 -18.80 -6.59
CA ALA A 704 28.74 -18.55 -8.04
C ALA A 704 28.30 -19.80 -8.84
N VAL A 705 28.63 -20.99 -8.36
CA VAL A 705 28.17 -22.26 -8.99
C VAL A 705 26.69 -22.49 -8.75
N LEU A 706 26.20 -22.24 -7.52
CA LEU A 706 24.79 -22.41 -7.18
C LEU A 706 23.89 -21.40 -7.90
N TYR A 707 24.34 -20.16 -8.04
CA TYR A 707 23.57 -19.04 -8.59
C TYR A 707 24.36 -18.27 -9.67
N PRO A 708 24.61 -18.87 -10.83
CA PRO A 708 25.54 -18.30 -11.85
C PRO A 708 25.00 -17.03 -12.52
N ASN A 709 23.69 -16.81 -12.47
CA ASN A 709 23.03 -15.66 -13.07
C ASN A 709 22.66 -14.56 -12.05
N PHE A 710 23.03 -14.72 -10.79
CA PHE A 710 22.69 -13.74 -9.77
C PHE A 710 23.26 -12.36 -10.10
N LEU A 711 22.39 -11.35 -10.10
CA LEU A 711 22.64 -9.96 -10.53
C LEU A 711 23.16 -9.80 -11.96
N ARG A 712 23.15 -10.84 -12.80
CA ARG A 712 23.50 -10.69 -14.20
C ARG A 712 22.44 -9.82 -14.89
N PRO A 713 22.83 -8.75 -15.62
CA PRO A 713 21.85 -7.91 -16.31
C PRO A 713 21.03 -8.75 -17.29
N MET A 714 19.72 -8.57 -17.26
CA MET A 714 18.88 -9.12 -18.31
C MET A 714 19.22 -8.43 -19.63
N PRO A 715 19.37 -9.19 -20.73
CA PRO A 715 19.46 -8.58 -22.03
C PRO A 715 18.16 -7.76 -22.26
N ARG A 716 18.30 -6.50 -22.61
CA ARG A 716 17.19 -5.62 -22.99
C ARG A 716 17.34 -5.22 -24.43
N LEU A 717 16.21 -5.01 -25.12
CA LEU A 717 16.23 -4.36 -26.42
C LEU A 717 16.71 -2.92 -26.24
N SER A 718 17.73 -2.53 -27.01
CA SER A 718 18.17 -1.13 -27.04
C SER A 718 17.09 -0.20 -27.59
N GLU A 719 16.25 -0.72 -28.49
CA GLU A 719 15.07 -0.07 -29.05
C GLU A 719 14.01 -1.12 -29.40
N PRO A 720 12.70 -0.76 -29.39
CA PRO A 720 11.64 -1.67 -29.82
C PRO A 720 11.88 -2.21 -31.24
N LEU A 721 11.58 -3.48 -31.46
CA LEU A 721 11.62 -4.07 -32.80
C LEU A 721 10.42 -3.57 -33.61
N SER A 722 10.67 -3.15 -34.84
CA SER A 722 9.60 -2.82 -35.78
C SER A 722 8.81 -4.08 -36.17
N PRO A 723 7.56 -3.96 -36.68
CA PRO A 723 6.80 -5.11 -37.14
C PRO A 723 7.53 -5.98 -38.17
N ALA A 724 8.28 -5.36 -39.05
CA ALA A 724 9.10 -6.07 -40.06
C ALA A 724 10.27 -6.83 -39.41
N GLU A 725 10.97 -6.19 -38.47
CA GLU A 725 12.06 -6.83 -37.71
C GLU A 725 11.54 -7.99 -36.88
N MET A 726 10.32 -7.88 -36.30
CA MET A 726 9.67 -8.95 -35.55
C MET A 726 9.40 -10.18 -36.46
N GLN A 727 8.90 -9.98 -37.68
CA GLN A 727 8.64 -11.06 -38.61
C GLN A 727 9.97 -11.74 -39.03
N VAL A 728 11.01 -10.96 -39.32
CA VAL A 728 12.34 -11.48 -39.64
C VAL A 728 12.92 -12.25 -38.45
N LEU A 729 12.77 -11.75 -37.19
CA LEU A 729 13.27 -12.42 -35.99
C LEU A 729 12.61 -13.78 -35.80
N ARG A 730 11.28 -13.88 -35.97
CA ARG A 730 10.55 -15.15 -35.86
C ARG A 730 11.10 -16.21 -36.82
N LEU A 731 11.31 -15.85 -38.07
CA LEU A 731 11.87 -16.76 -39.09
C LEU A 731 13.34 -17.09 -38.83
N LEU A 732 14.09 -16.13 -38.32
CA LEU A 732 15.49 -16.29 -37.91
C LEU A 732 15.61 -17.30 -36.76
N CYS A 733 14.75 -17.22 -35.77
CA CYS A 733 14.67 -18.16 -34.62
C CYS A 733 14.21 -19.57 -35.08
N GLY A 734 13.44 -19.65 -36.16
CA GLY A 734 13.11 -20.91 -36.86
C GLY A 734 14.25 -21.50 -37.72
N ASN A 735 15.49 -20.99 -37.57
CA ASN A 735 16.70 -21.43 -38.29
C ASN A 735 16.61 -21.26 -39.83
N ARG A 736 15.77 -20.34 -40.35
CA ARG A 736 15.67 -20.07 -41.79
C ARG A 736 16.85 -19.22 -42.29
N SER A 737 17.40 -19.55 -43.42
CA SER A 737 18.44 -18.75 -44.06
C SER A 737 17.91 -17.39 -44.54
N ASN A 738 18.80 -16.43 -44.78
CA ASN A 738 18.40 -15.11 -45.30
C ASN A 738 17.67 -15.19 -46.64
N GLN A 739 18.01 -16.19 -47.48
CA GLN A 739 17.33 -16.45 -48.75
C GLN A 739 15.90 -16.93 -48.50
N GLU A 740 15.72 -17.95 -47.66
CA GLU A 740 14.38 -18.46 -47.32
C GLU A 740 13.50 -17.39 -46.67
N ILE A 741 14.07 -16.54 -45.79
CA ILE A 741 13.34 -15.41 -45.17
C ILE A 741 12.92 -14.41 -46.26
N ALA A 742 13.79 -14.11 -47.22
CA ALA A 742 13.50 -13.22 -48.34
C ALA A 742 12.36 -13.76 -49.21
N ASP A 743 12.40 -15.06 -49.51
CA ASP A 743 11.39 -15.75 -50.32
C ASP A 743 10.03 -15.79 -49.59
N ILE A 744 10.01 -16.07 -48.27
CA ILE A 744 8.79 -16.09 -47.47
C ILE A 744 8.14 -14.71 -47.34
N LEU A 745 8.95 -13.67 -47.14
CA LEU A 745 8.45 -12.31 -46.92
C LEU A 745 8.28 -11.50 -48.22
N GLY A 746 8.66 -12.04 -49.37
CA GLY A 746 8.56 -11.36 -50.65
C GLY A 746 9.48 -10.14 -50.80
N VAL A 747 10.65 -10.13 -50.14
CA VAL A 747 11.60 -9.01 -50.11
C VAL A 747 12.98 -9.42 -50.68
N LYS A 748 13.83 -8.44 -50.94
CA LYS A 748 15.20 -8.74 -51.41
C LYS A 748 16.06 -9.26 -50.25
N VAL A 749 16.98 -10.19 -50.53
CA VAL A 749 17.93 -10.73 -49.53
C VAL A 749 18.76 -9.62 -48.85
N ALA A 750 19.08 -8.56 -49.59
CA ALA A 750 19.78 -7.40 -49.06
C ALA A 750 18.97 -6.71 -47.94
N THR A 751 17.65 -6.59 -48.10
CA THR A 751 16.73 -6.03 -47.09
C THR A 751 16.70 -6.92 -45.82
N VAL A 752 16.63 -8.24 -45.99
CA VAL A 752 16.71 -9.19 -44.87
C VAL A 752 18.02 -9.06 -44.10
N LYS A 753 19.17 -8.95 -44.82
CA LYS A 753 20.47 -8.73 -44.18
C LYS A 753 20.49 -7.46 -43.32
N THR A 754 19.92 -6.36 -43.83
CA THR A 754 19.81 -5.09 -43.07
C THR A 754 18.95 -5.27 -41.80
N HIS A 755 17.80 -5.91 -41.93
CA HIS A 755 16.97 -6.21 -40.76
C HIS A 755 17.69 -7.10 -39.73
N VAL A 756 18.41 -8.13 -40.19
CA VAL A 756 19.18 -9.00 -39.27
C VAL A 756 20.25 -8.20 -38.54
N ILE A 757 20.98 -7.30 -39.22
CA ILE A 757 21.97 -6.43 -38.57
C ILE A 757 21.31 -5.56 -37.50
N HIS A 758 20.19 -4.90 -37.82
CA HIS A 758 19.45 -4.07 -36.85
C HIS A 758 18.88 -4.89 -35.67
N ILE A 759 18.34 -6.07 -35.94
CA ILE A 759 17.88 -7.00 -34.93
C ILE A 759 19.02 -7.38 -33.98
N LEU A 760 20.17 -7.78 -34.49
CA LEU A 760 21.34 -8.15 -33.69
C LEU A 760 21.85 -6.97 -32.86
N GLN A 761 21.84 -5.75 -33.40
CA GLN A 761 22.18 -4.52 -32.69
C GLN A 761 21.17 -4.25 -31.58
N LYS A 762 19.86 -4.31 -31.86
CA LYS A 762 18.78 -4.07 -30.86
C LYS A 762 18.74 -5.13 -29.76
N LEU A 763 19.10 -6.39 -30.10
CA LEU A 763 19.24 -7.48 -29.14
C LEU A 763 20.59 -7.46 -28.38
N GLY A 764 21.52 -6.57 -28.73
CA GLY A 764 22.86 -6.47 -28.13
C GLY A 764 23.75 -7.69 -28.36
N VAL A 765 23.54 -8.45 -29.46
CA VAL A 765 24.29 -9.67 -29.77
C VAL A 765 25.08 -9.55 -31.03
N LYS A 766 26.19 -10.30 -31.13
CA LYS A 766 27.07 -10.28 -32.29
C LYS A 766 26.81 -11.44 -33.27
N ARG A 767 26.20 -12.50 -32.83
CA ARG A 767 26.00 -13.72 -33.61
C ARG A 767 24.53 -14.05 -33.76
N ARG A 768 24.17 -14.57 -34.93
CA ARG A 768 22.80 -15.02 -35.22
C ARG A 768 22.30 -16.10 -34.26
N GLY A 769 23.17 -17.02 -33.82
CA GLY A 769 22.78 -18.06 -32.83
C GLY A 769 22.38 -17.49 -31.48
N ASP A 770 23.03 -16.40 -31.04
CA ASP A 770 22.76 -15.76 -29.77
C ASP A 770 21.41 -15.04 -29.79
N ALA A 771 20.94 -14.58 -30.96
CA ALA A 771 19.68 -13.87 -31.12
C ALA A 771 18.47 -14.73 -30.70
N LYS A 772 18.51 -16.04 -30.99
CA LYS A 772 17.45 -16.98 -30.59
C LYS A 772 17.36 -17.09 -29.06
N GLU A 773 18.51 -17.29 -28.42
CA GLU A 773 18.59 -17.42 -26.97
C GLU A 773 18.09 -16.13 -26.25
N ILE A 774 18.49 -14.97 -26.77
CA ILE A 774 18.07 -13.67 -26.23
C ILE A 774 16.58 -13.41 -26.49
N ALA A 775 16.08 -13.73 -27.69
CA ALA A 775 14.66 -13.56 -28.00
C ALA A 775 13.76 -14.45 -27.14
N GLN A 776 14.22 -15.65 -26.75
CA GLN A 776 13.54 -16.52 -25.80
C GLN A 776 13.58 -15.95 -24.38
N LYS A 777 14.74 -15.47 -23.92
CA LYS A 777 14.91 -14.84 -22.60
C LYS A 777 14.09 -13.57 -22.42
N LEU A 778 13.83 -12.85 -23.52
CA LEU A 778 13.01 -11.64 -23.53
C LEU A 778 11.52 -11.91 -23.80
N HIS A 779 11.10 -13.18 -23.90
CA HIS A 779 9.74 -13.60 -24.24
C HIS A 779 9.17 -12.90 -25.49
N ILE A 780 10.04 -12.50 -26.43
CA ILE A 780 9.64 -11.86 -27.68
C ILE A 780 9.00 -12.87 -28.63
N ILE A 781 9.37 -14.14 -28.50
CA ILE A 781 8.88 -15.24 -29.33
C ILE A 781 8.61 -16.44 -28.43
N GLU A 782 7.37 -16.91 -28.42
CA GLU A 782 6.96 -18.20 -27.86
C GLU A 782 7.09 -19.29 -28.93
N PHE A 783 7.63 -20.44 -28.57
CA PHE A 783 7.77 -21.62 -29.45
C PHE A 783 6.87 -22.76 -28.99
#